data_3272ba7450047278c560ca9701c287be
#
_entry.id   3272ba7450047278c560ca9701c287be
#
_cell.length_a   1.000
_cell.length_b   1.000
_cell.length_c   1.000
_cell.angle_alpha   90.00
_cell.angle_beta   90.00
_cell.angle_gamma   90.00
#
_symmetry.space_group_name_H-M   'P 1'
#
loop_
_entity.id
_entity.type
_entity.pdbx_description
1 polymer ?
#
loop_
_entity_poly.entity_id
_entity_poly.type
_entity_poly.pdbx_seq_one_letter_code
_entity_poly.pdbx_strand_id
1 'polypeptide(L)'
;MFFKRRTEQTEETAQSKPETPSPLDTLRTQVAEAHLPPHTLEAVSKELEKLEKTDPAVAEYSVGFNYIELVLSLPWNQSSQCKLDLPRAQSLLDARHYGLSQVKQRILEFLAAKTLCSKARQHILIVDDEEIARTNMEHVLKKDGYNCHCATNGLEALALLAQEDIDLVVTDLKMERMDGLELLEQINRIAPEIPVIMVTGFATVSSAVEALKKGAAHYLGKPVNLDELRKTVKEVLEKKLFVQMGKGPILCFTGPPGTGKTSVGKAIAEALQRQFVRISLAGLKDEAELRGHRRTYVGALPGRIINELKRVGVNNPVFMLDEIDKIGQDFRGDAASVLLEVLDPEQNVRFTDHYLDIPFDLSRIMFIATANDLSKLPGPLLDRMERIEFAGYTEKEKQKIAQQFILPRQLKAAGLSRSAVHFSPAALSRVIADYTRESGLRNLEREIADICRKIALVCLKADSQEERLELDAETVSRLLGPRKFYREAAEAAPQIGIATGLVWAETGGEIISVETALMSGSGTLILTGSLGEVLQESAQTVLSFIRSRTQELEITDSFFNNTDIHIHFPSGAIPKDGPSAGITIFAALLSLLTRRPARRDVALTGEMTLSGRILPISGIREKILAAKRGGVQCVLLPLANKEEVDALTADVIEGLELVLIAHASEIVDRVFAAQAYILPL
;
A
#
# COMPACT_ATOMS: atom_id res chain seq x y z
N MET A 1 -28.67 85.68 -39.80
CA MET A 1 -27.54 86.41 -39.23
C MET A 1 -26.46 85.39 -38.85
N PHE A 2 -25.43 85.43 -39.56
CA PHE A 2 -24.05 85.04 -39.41
C PHE A 2 -23.59 84.66 -38.00
N PHE A 3 -22.87 83.50 -37.86
CA PHE A 3 -21.43 83.51 -37.43
C PHE A 3 -20.76 82.17 -37.82
N LYS A 4 -19.70 82.26 -38.64
CA LYS A 4 -18.69 81.26 -38.93
C LYS A 4 -17.84 81.04 -37.69
N ARG A 5 -17.53 79.80 -37.30
CA ARG A 5 -16.36 79.45 -36.48
C ARG A 5 -15.48 78.45 -37.18
N ARG A 6 -14.23 78.77 -37.26
CA ARG A 6 -13.06 78.01 -37.75
C ARG A 6 -12.88 76.70 -36.98
N THR A 7 -12.66 75.66 -37.71
CA THR A 7 -12.07 74.41 -37.28
C THR A 7 -10.59 74.54 -37.14
N GLU A 8 -10.06 74.53 -35.93
CA GLU A 8 -8.65 74.18 -35.64
C GLU A 8 -8.53 72.68 -35.50
N GLN A 9 -7.72 72.04 -36.35
CA GLN A 9 -7.28 70.68 -36.28
C GLN A 9 -6.19 70.63 -35.22
N THR A 10 -6.47 70.03 -34.09
CA THR A 10 -5.44 69.51 -33.15
C THR A 10 -5.20 68.04 -33.51
N GLU A 11 -4.03 67.76 -34.02
CA GLU A 11 -3.46 66.43 -34.13
C GLU A 11 -3.24 65.92 -32.70
N GLU A 12 -4.17 65.04 -32.21
CA GLU A 12 -3.91 64.22 -31.07
C GLU A 12 -3.02 63.04 -31.50
N THR A 13 -1.74 63.09 -31.08
CA THR A 13 -0.84 61.97 -31.08
C THR A 13 -1.45 60.85 -30.23
N ALA A 14 -1.97 59.82 -30.86
CA ALA A 14 -2.37 58.59 -30.21
C ALA A 14 -1.14 57.95 -29.54
N GLN A 15 -1.00 58.12 -28.24
CA GLN A 15 -0.15 57.28 -27.40
C GLN A 15 -0.77 55.88 -27.45
N SER A 16 -0.09 54.94 -28.13
CA SER A 16 -0.39 53.52 -28.11
C SER A 16 -0.31 53.04 -26.65
N LYS A 17 -1.45 52.64 -26.06
CA LYS A 17 -1.48 51.88 -24.86
C LYS A 17 -0.62 50.62 -25.09
N PRO A 18 0.19 50.18 -24.11
CA PRO A 18 0.92 48.92 -24.23
C PRO A 18 -0.14 47.81 -24.45
N GLU A 19 -0.08 47.16 -25.61
CA GLU A 19 -0.89 46.00 -25.91
C GLU A 19 -0.60 44.95 -24.84
N THR A 20 -1.62 44.58 -24.08
CA THR A 20 -1.53 43.40 -23.20
C THR A 20 -1.21 42.20 -24.10
N PRO A 21 -0.11 41.45 -23.82
CA PRO A 21 0.29 40.34 -24.67
C PRO A 21 -0.88 39.40 -24.87
N SER A 22 -1.05 38.89 -26.09
CA SER A 22 -2.16 37.94 -26.36
C SER A 22 -2.01 36.70 -25.45
N PRO A 23 -3.10 36.01 -25.11
CA PRO A 23 -3.01 34.77 -24.33
C PRO A 23 -2.05 33.75 -24.95
N LEU A 24 -1.94 33.69 -26.28
CA LEU A 24 -0.99 32.86 -27.02
C LEU A 24 0.47 33.29 -26.83
N ASP A 25 0.76 34.61 -26.84
CA ASP A 25 2.11 35.11 -26.65
C ASP A 25 2.60 34.85 -25.22
N THR A 26 1.71 34.96 -24.25
CA THR A 26 1.96 34.59 -22.87
C THR A 26 2.31 33.10 -22.75
N LEU A 27 1.51 32.24 -23.42
CA LEU A 27 1.72 30.80 -23.43
C LEU A 27 3.07 30.41 -24.08
N ARG A 28 3.45 31.07 -25.18
CA ARG A 28 4.74 30.88 -25.84
C ARG A 28 5.92 31.21 -24.91
N THR A 29 5.83 32.32 -24.21
CA THR A 29 6.86 32.73 -23.24
C THR A 29 6.98 31.68 -22.14
N GLN A 30 5.87 31.21 -21.59
CA GLN A 30 5.86 30.16 -20.57
C GLN A 30 6.44 28.83 -21.08
N VAL A 31 6.18 28.42 -22.31
CA VAL A 31 6.76 27.21 -22.92
C VAL A 31 8.27 27.34 -23.07
N ALA A 32 8.77 28.52 -23.46
CA ALA A 32 10.20 28.76 -23.58
C ALA A 32 10.94 28.74 -22.22
N GLU A 33 10.29 29.22 -21.17
CA GLU A 33 10.83 29.26 -19.82
C GLU A 33 10.71 27.92 -19.05
N ALA A 34 9.80 27.03 -19.43
CA ALA A 34 9.44 25.83 -18.68
C ALA A 34 10.47 24.69 -18.72
N HIS A 35 11.58 24.82 -19.47
CA HIS A 35 12.64 23.80 -19.60
C HIS A 35 12.08 22.37 -19.79
N LEU A 36 11.11 22.21 -20.72
CA LEU A 36 10.45 20.93 -20.99
C LEU A 36 11.44 19.89 -21.58
N PRO A 37 11.22 18.59 -21.34
CA PRO A 37 11.95 17.53 -22.03
C PRO A 37 11.83 17.66 -23.56
N PRO A 38 12.85 17.28 -24.38
CA PRO A 38 12.85 17.47 -25.81
C PRO A 38 11.61 16.91 -26.55
N HIS A 39 11.17 15.70 -26.17
CA HIS A 39 9.98 15.07 -26.74
C HIS A 39 8.68 15.80 -26.38
N THR A 40 8.61 16.36 -25.17
CA THR A 40 7.47 17.14 -24.70
C THR A 40 7.43 18.50 -25.42
N LEU A 41 8.59 19.15 -25.55
CA LEU A 41 8.71 20.42 -26.25
C LEU A 41 8.28 20.30 -27.72
N GLU A 42 8.67 19.22 -28.40
CA GLU A 42 8.24 18.95 -29.79
C GLU A 42 6.71 18.80 -29.89
N ALA A 43 6.09 18.06 -28.97
CA ALA A 43 4.64 17.87 -28.95
C ALA A 43 3.89 19.18 -28.68
N VAL A 44 4.37 19.98 -27.72
CA VAL A 44 3.79 21.29 -27.38
C VAL A 44 3.96 22.29 -28.52
N SER A 45 5.12 22.32 -29.19
CA SER A 45 5.36 23.21 -30.34
C SER A 45 4.40 22.93 -31.50
N LYS A 46 4.17 21.63 -31.80
CA LYS A 46 3.19 21.23 -32.83
C LYS A 46 1.75 21.64 -32.47
N GLU A 47 1.39 21.56 -31.19
CA GLU A 47 0.06 21.99 -30.75
C GLU A 47 -0.09 23.53 -30.76
N LEU A 48 0.99 24.29 -30.40
CA LEU A 48 1.02 25.74 -30.54
C LEU A 48 0.83 26.19 -31.98
N GLU A 49 1.51 25.56 -32.95
CA GLU A 49 1.34 25.85 -34.37
C GLU A 49 -0.08 25.60 -34.88
N LYS A 50 -0.77 24.60 -34.29
CA LYS A 50 -2.21 24.36 -34.63
C LYS A 50 -3.08 25.45 -34.03
N LEU A 51 -2.84 25.84 -32.76
CA LEU A 51 -3.63 26.89 -32.10
C LEU A 51 -3.54 28.23 -32.85
N GLU A 52 -2.37 28.56 -33.41
CA GLU A 52 -2.18 29.77 -34.23
C GLU A 52 -3.05 29.83 -35.47
N LYS A 53 -3.39 28.67 -36.04
CA LYS A 53 -4.21 28.52 -37.24
C LYS A 53 -5.69 28.34 -36.91
N THR A 54 -6.05 28.19 -35.63
CA THR A 54 -7.39 27.90 -35.13
C THR A 54 -8.06 29.18 -34.62
N ASP A 55 -9.28 29.44 -35.05
CA ASP A 55 -10.08 30.59 -34.58
C ASP A 55 -10.36 30.43 -33.07
N PRO A 56 -10.08 31.45 -32.23
CA PRO A 56 -10.35 31.43 -30.79
C PRO A 56 -11.81 31.15 -30.39
N ALA A 57 -12.76 31.37 -31.30
CA ALA A 57 -14.18 31.09 -31.08
C ALA A 57 -14.56 29.61 -31.19
N VAL A 58 -13.67 28.77 -31.73
CA VAL A 58 -13.89 27.33 -31.91
C VAL A 58 -13.54 26.55 -30.66
N ALA A 59 -14.32 25.53 -30.31
CA ALA A 59 -14.09 24.70 -29.10
C ALA A 59 -12.72 24.04 -29.08
N GLU A 60 -12.17 23.66 -30.23
CA GLU A 60 -10.83 23.07 -30.37
C GLU A 60 -9.71 23.99 -29.85
N TYR A 61 -9.88 25.31 -29.99
CA TYR A 61 -8.92 26.27 -29.42
C TYR A 61 -8.84 26.15 -27.90
N SER A 62 -9.97 26.11 -27.20
CA SER A 62 -10.02 25.97 -25.74
C SER A 62 -9.44 24.63 -25.27
N VAL A 63 -9.70 23.56 -26.03
CA VAL A 63 -9.15 22.20 -25.72
C VAL A 63 -7.63 22.20 -25.85
N GLY A 64 -7.08 22.76 -26.94
CA GLY A 64 -5.63 22.84 -27.15
C GLY A 64 -4.94 23.76 -26.14
N PHE A 65 -5.57 24.90 -25.81
CA PHE A 65 -5.07 25.82 -24.80
C PHE A 65 -4.97 25.17 -23.42
N ASN A 66 -6.05 24.55 -22.94
CA ASN A 66 -6.08 23.84 -21.66
C ASN A 66 -5.10 22.66 -21.62
N TYR A 67 -4.86 22.00 -22.76
CA TYR A 67 -3.88 20.94 -22.87
C TYR A 67 -2.45 21.46 -22.64
N ILE A 68 -2.06 22.56 -23.29
CA ILE A 68 -0.74 23.13 -23.10
C ILE A 68 -0.57 23.62 -21.65
N GLU A 69 -1.58 24.26 -21.06
CA GLU A 69 -1.56 24.63 -19.63
C GLU A 69 -1.39 23.41 -18.72
N LEU A 70 -2.04 22.30 -19.04
CA LEU A 70 -1.84 21.04 -18.29
C LEU A 70 -0.39 20.59 -18.40
N VAL A 71 0.17 20.51 -19.62
CA VAL A 71 1.56 20.08 -19.84
C VAL A 71 2.54 20.97 -19.08
N LEU A 72 2.35 22.29 -19.11
CA LEU A 72 3.21 23.24 -18.35
C LEU A 72 3.08 23.09 -16.84
N SER A 73 1.92 22.67 -16.34
CA SER A 73 1.67 22.50 -14.91
C SER A 73 2.23 21.19 -14.33
N LEU A 74 2.73 20.28 -15.18
CA LEU A 74 3.30 19.01 -14.73
C LEU A 74 4.76 19.16 -14.31
N PRO A 75 5.17 18.43 -13.26
CA PRO A 75 6.54 18.54 -12.72
C PRO A 75 7.54 17.67 -13.49
N TRP A 76 7.84 18.01 -14.76
CA TRP A 76 8.75 17.22 -15.60
C TRP A 76 10.14 17.05 -14.98
N ASN A 77 10.71 18.13 -14.44
CA ASN A 77 12.06 18.16 -13.89
C ASN A 77 12.09 18.60 -12.41
N GLN A 78 10.95 18.78 -11.77
CA GLN A 78 10.86 19.24 -10.39
C GLN A 78 10.82 18.06 -9.44
N SER A 79 11.86 17.92 -8.61
CA SER A 79 11.98 16.87 -7.60
C SER A 79 12.12 17.47 -6.20
N SER A 80 11.48 16.86 -5.19
CA SER A 80 11.79 17.18 -3.80
C SER A 80 13.17 16.63 -3.43
N GLN A 81 13.91 17.37 -2.58
CA GLN A 81 15.19 16.87 -2.06
C GLN A 81 14.93 15.64 -1.18
N CYS A 82 15.49 14.52 -1.58
CA CYS A 82 15.41 13.27 -0.81
C CYS A 82 16.63 13.18 0.10
N LYS A 83 16.43 13.27 1.43
CA LYS A 83 17.47 12.99 2.42
C LYS A 83 17.09 11.73 3.18
N LEU A 84 17.77 10.65 2.89
CA LEU A 84 17.53 9.36 3.52
C LEU A 84 18.39 9.28 4.79
N ASP A 85 17.77 9.54 5.94
CA ASP A 85 18.38 9.49 7.27
C ASP A 85 17.68 8.40 8.09
N LEU A 86 18.33 7.23 8.22
CA LEU A 86 17.76 6.07 8.90
C LEU A 86 17.46 6.32 10.39
N PRO A 87 18.35 6.93 11.20
CA PRO A 87 18.04 7.31 12.57
C PRO A 87 16.81 8.18 12.70
N ARG A 88 16.66 9.16 11.81
CA ARG A 88 15.49 10.04 11.75
C ARG A 88 14.23 9.27 11.36
N ALA A 89 14.31 8.37 10.38
CA ALA A 89 13.20 7.52 9.96
C ALA A 89 12.71 6.64 11.12
N GLN A 90 13.63 6.00 11.86
CA GLN A 90 13.31 5.21 13.03
C GLN A 90 12.64 6.04 14.12
N SER A 91 13.22 7.18 14.50
CA SER A 91 12.66 8.04 15.54
C SER A 91 11.25 8.54 15.18
N LEU A 92 11.00 8.85 13.91
CA LEU A 92 9.71 9.31 13.43
C LEU A 92 8.65 8.21 13.42
N LEU A 93 9.01 6.98 13.00
CA LEU A 93 8.15 5.81 13.09
C LEU A 93 7.79 5.48 14.55
N ASP A 94 8.76 5.57 15.47
CA ASP A 94 8.55 5.31 16.90
C ASP A 94 7.68 6.40 17.57
N ALA A 95 7.87 7.65 17.19
CA ALA A 95 7.08 8.77 17.72
C ALA A 95 5.62 8.75 17.25
N ARG A 96 5.31 8.15 16.09
CA ARG A 96 3.97 8.17 15.50
C ARG A 96 3.18 6.87 15.65
N HIS A 97 3.87 5.75 15.89
CA HIS A 97 3.24 4.43 15.93
C HIS A 97 3.75 3.65 17.14
N TYR A 98 2.80 3.20 17.97
CA TYR A 98 3.08 2.28 19.05
C TYR A 98 3.15 0.84 18.52
N GLY A 99 4.09 0.02 19.01
CA GLY A 99 4.25 -1.35 18.57
C GLY A 99 4.73 -1.46 17.11
N LEU A 100 4.17 -2.39 16.36
CA LEU A 100 4.50 -2.65 14.94
C LEU A 100 6.00 -2.91 14.71
N SER A 101 6.69 -3.57 15.65
CA SER A 101 8.16 -3.74 15.62
C SER A 101 8.64 -4.43 14.35
N GLN A 102 7.98 -5.51 13.92
CA GLN A 102 8.32 -6.22 12.68
C GLN A 102 8.10 -5.36 11.43
N VAL A 103 6.99 -4.61 11.38
CA VAL A 103 6.68 -3.68 10.27
C VAL A 103 7.75 -2.59 10.19
N LYS A 104 8.08 -1.95 11.32
CA LYS A 104 9.12 -0.91 11.38
C LYS A 104 10.48 -1.45 10.96
N GLN A 105 10.85 -2.64 11.44
CA GLN A 105 12.10 -3.30 11.09
C GLN A 105 12.20 -3.53 9.58
N ARG A 106 11.18 -4.12 8.96
CA ARG A 106 11.14 -4.36 7.51
C ARG A 106 11.23 -3.06 6.69
N ILE A 107 10.53 -2.01 7.13
CA ILE A 107 10.62 -0.69 6.49
C ILE A 107 12.04 -0.13 6.59
N LEU A 108 12.68 -0.24 7.76
CA LEU A 108 14.06 0.24 7.96
C LEU A 108 15.06 -0.57 7.13
N GLU A 109 14.89 -1.88 7.00
CA GLU A 109 15.70 -2.73 6.12
C GLU A 109 15.57 -2.31 4.65
N PHE A 110 14.35 -2.08 4.18
CA PHE A 110 14.09 -1.57 2.83
C PHE A 110 14.74 -0.19 2.60
N LEU A 111 14.60 0.73 3.55
CA LEU A 111 15.23 2.06 3.46
C LEU A 111 16.75 1.97 3.55
N ALA A 112 17.30 1.04 4.36
CA ALA A 112 18.74 0.82 4.49
C ALA A 112 19.35 0.32 3.18
N ALA A 113 18.73 -0.66 2.52
CA ALA A 113 19.17 -1.15 1.21
C ALA A 113 19.22 0.00 0.20
N LYS A 114 18.19 0.84 0.14
CA LYS A 114 18.18 2.04 -0.72
C LYS A 114 19.28 3.05 -0.35
N THR A 115 19.57 3.21 0.94
CA THR A 115 20.66 4.11 1.40
C THR A 115 22.03 3.59 0.98
N LEU A 116 22.26 2.29 1.09
CA LEU A 116 23.53 1.67 0.70
C LEU A 116 23.76 1.79 -0.82
N CYS A 117 22.75 1.53 -1.62
CA CYS A 117 22.81 1.76 -3.07
C CYS A 117 23.15 3.22 -3.40
N SER A 118 22.60 4.19 -2.65
CA SER A 118 22.88 5.62 -2.89
C SER A 118 24.26 6.09 -2.41
N LYS A 119 24.88 5.38 -1.45
CA LYS A 119 26.20 5.71 -0.89
C LYS A 119 27.34 4.90 -1.50
N ALA A 120 27.06 3.92 -2.34
CA ALA A 120 28.08 3.19 -3.07
C ALA A 120 28.89 4.18 -3.91
N ARG A 121 30.23 4.09 -3.84
CA ARG A 121 31.09 4.93 -4.68
C ARG A 121 30.86 4.53 -6.13
N GLN A 122 30.44 5.50 -6.93
CA GLN A 122 30.15 5.29 -8.34
C GLN A 122 31.45 5.27 -9.15
N HIS A 123 31.57 4.32 -10.06
CA HIS A 123 32.71 4.11 -10.93
C HIS A 123 32.46 4.77 -12.29
N ILE A 124 33.31 5.72 -12.67
CA ILE A 124 33.22 6.48 -13.91
C ILE A 124 34.39 6.08 -14.82
N LEU A 125 34.10 5.65 -16.03
CA LEU A 125 35.11 5.41 -17.05
C LEU A 125 35.25 6.64 -17.95
N ILE A 126 36.45 7.21 -18.00
CA ILE A 126 36.79 8.37 -18.81
C ILE A 126 37.62 7.89 -20.00
N VAL A 127 37.14 8.15 -21.21
CA VAL A 127 37.76 7.71 -22.47
C VAL A 127 38.08 8.94 -23.32
N ASP A 128 39.35 9.24 -23.47
CA ASP A 128 39.83 10.37 -24.27
C ASP A 128 41.27 10.07 -24.69
N ASP A 129 41.64 10.26 -25.94
CA ASP A 129 43.02 10.06 -26.44
C ASP A 129 43.96 11.19 -25.97
N GLU A 130 43.42 12.34 -25.68
CA GLU A 130 44.18 13.50 -25.16
C GLU A 130 44.42 13.37 -23.65
N GLU A 131 45.71 13.17 -23.27
CA GLU A 131 46.12 12.99 -21.86
C GLU A 131 45.71 14.13 -20.94
N ILE A 132 45.82 15.37 -21.41
CA ILE A 132 45.51 16.56 -20.62
C ILE A 132 44.02 16.65 -20.33
N ALA A 133 43.15 16.37 -21.34
CA ALA A 133 41.70 16.38 -21.17
C ALA A 133 41.26 15.28 -20.20
N ARG A 134 41.78 14.04 -20.37
CA ARG A 134 41.52 12.91 -19.52
C ARG A 134 41.90 13.14 -18.06
N THR A 135 43.13 13.67 -17.82
CA THR A 135 43.64 13.94 -16.47
C THR A 135 42.85 15.04 -15.77
N ASN A 136 42.43 16.11 -16.50
CA ASN A 136 41.60 17.17 -15.93
C ASN A 136 40.21 16.67 -15.50
N MET A 137 39.54 15.91 -16.34
CA MET A 137 38.24 15.30 -16.02
C MET A 137 38.37 14.34 -14.83
N GLU A 138 39.39 13.47 -14.81
CA GLU A 138 39.68 12.55 -13.72
C GLU A 138 39.90 13.30 -12.40
N HIS A 139 40.72 14.35 -12.39
CA HIS A 139 41.03 15.13 -11.18
C HIS A 139 39.75 15.75 -10.57
N VAL A 140 38.91 16.32 -11.41
CA VAL A 140 37.66 16.96 -10.96
C VAL A 140 36.66 15.96 -10.41
N LEU A 141 36.45 14.85 -11.10
CA LEU A 141 35.50 13.82 -10.68
C LEU A 141 35.98 13.05 -9.44
N LYS A 142 37.28 12.79 -9.30
CA LYS A 142 37.88 12.23 -8.07
C LYS A 142 37.69 13.16 -6.86
N LYS A 143 37.78 14.49 -7.06
CA LYS A 143 37.56 15.48 -6.00
C LYS A 143 36.11 15.47 -5.51
N ASP A 144 35.15 15.09 -6.38
CA ASP A 144 33.74 14.94 -6.03
C ASP A 144 33.42 13.57 -5.40
N GLY A 145 34.43 12.68 -5.24
CA GLY A 145 34.32 11.41 -4.54
C GLY A 145 34.03 10.20 -5.42
N TYR A 146 34.05 10.34 -6.75
CA TYR A 146 33.89 9.24 -7.71
C TYR A 146 35.17 8.42 -7.86
N ASN A 147 35.02 7.11 -8.16
CA ASN A 147 36.12 6.26 -8.58
C ASN A 147 36.27 6.38 -10.11
N CYS A 148 37.42 6.91 -10.57
CA CYS A 148 37.62 7.11 -12.00
C CYS A 148 38.61 6.07 -12.57
N HIS A 149 38.20 5.44 -13.65
CA HIS A 149 39.01 4.58 -14.53
C HIS A 149 39.25 5.34 -15.83
N CYS A 150 40.43 5.18 -16.42
CA CYS A 150 40.82 5.91 -17.61
C CYS A 150 41.20 4.96 -18.75
N ALA A 151 40.76 5.29 -19.96
CA ALA A 151 41.12 4.59 -21.19
C ALA A 151 41.52 5.59 -22.28
N THR A 152 42.41 5.19 -23.17
CA THR A 152 42.92 6.06 -24.25
C THR A 152 42.14 5.86 -25.57
N ASN A 153 41.34 4.82 -25.70
CA ASN A 153 40.53 4.50 -26.88
C ASN A 153 39.37 3.56 -26.54
N GLY A 154 38.44 3.39 -27.47
CA GLY A 154 37.25 2.55 -27.27
C GLY A 154 37.53 1.07 -26.99
N LEU A 155 38.62 0.50 -27.54
CA LEU A 155 38.96 -0.93 -27.29
C LEU A 155 39.42 -1.14 -25.83
N GLU A 156 40.22 -0.24 -25.30
CA GLU A 156 40.67 -0.27 -23.90
C GLU A 156 39.47 -0.05 -22.97
N ALA A 157 38.56 0.84 -23.34
CA ALA A 157 37.32 1.08 -22.61
C ALA A 157 36.43 -0.17 -22.50
N LEU A 158 36.26 -0.91 -23.58
CA LEU A 158 35.51 -2.19 -23.58
C LEU A 158 36.20 -3.28 -22.74
N ALA A 159 37.52 -3.31 -22.71
CA ALA A 159 38.27 -4.24 -21.85
C ALA A 159 38.07 -3.91 -20.36
N LEU A 160 38.05 -2.63 -19.98
CA LEU A 160 37.77 -2.18 -18.61
C LEU A 160 36.31 -2.46 -18.23
N LEU A 161 35.36 -2.23 -19.12
CA LEU A 161 33.93 -2.57 -18.89
C LEU A 161 33.67 -4.05 -18.63
N ALA A 162 34.56 -4.93 -19.15
CA ALA A 162 34.46 -6.37 -18.89
C ALA A 162 35.08 -6.79 -17.53
N GLN A 163 35.92 -5.97 -16.93
CA GLN A 163 36.67 -6.29 -15.70
C GLN A 163 36.17 -5.54 -14.46
N GLU A 164 35.59 -4.38 -14.64
CA GLU A 164 35.21 -3.46 -13.57
C GLU A 164 33.73 -3.11 -13.69
N ASP A 165 33.07 -2.94 -12.52
CA ASP A 165 31.69 -2.46 -12.47
C ASP A 165 31.64 -0.94 -12.72
N ILE A 166 31.36 -0.55 -13.96
CA ILE A 166 31.31 0.86 -14.38
C ILE A 166 29.86 1.37 -14.31
N ASP A 167 29.69 2.55 -13.71
CA ASP A 167 28.38 3.19 -13.55
C ASP A 167 28.07 4.20 -14.63
N LEU A 168 29.09 4.83 -15.20
CA LEU A 168 28.97 5.88 -16.22
C LEU A 168 30.20 5.89 -17.11
N VAL A 169 30.01 6.12 -18.39
CA VAL A 169 31.10 6.36 -19.34
C VAL A 169 31.04 7.82 -19.82
N VAL A 170 32.19 8.49 -19.78
CA VAL A 170 32.41 9.80 -20.39
C VAL A 170 33.42 9.61 -21.51
N THR A 171 33.04 9.79 -22.77
CA THR A 171 33.89 9.48 -23.92
C THR A 171 34.02 10.64 -24.89
N ASP A 172 35.23 10.85 -25.45
CA ASP A 172 35.35 11.71 -26.62
C ASP A 172 34.68 11.08 -27.85
N LEU A 173 34.23 11.92 -28.74
CA LEU A 173 33.63 11.54 -30.00
C LEU A 173 34.65 10.99 -30.98
N LYS A 174 35.82 11.68 -31.12
CA LYS A 174 36.88 11.35 -32.07
C LYS A 174 38.10 10.80 -31.36
N MET A 175 38.35 9.49 -31.54
CA MET A 175 39.52 8.82 -30.97
C MET A 175 40.12 7.87 -32.01
N GLU A 176 41.39 7.52 -31.82
CA GLU A 176 42.04 6.50 -32.65
C GLU A 176 41.49 5.09 -32.40
N ARG A 177 41.49 4.25 -33.41
CA ARG A 177 41.11 2.81 -33.43
C ARG A 177 39.61 2.53 -33.33
N MET A 178 38.91 3.10 -32.37
CA MET A 178 37.46 3.01 -32.16
C MET A 178 36.97 4.35 -31.69
N ASP A 179 36.07 4.98 -32.43
CA ASP A 179 35.50 6.27 -32.07
C ASP A 179 34.42 6.16 -30.98
N GLY A 180 33.98 7.33 -30.41
CA GLY A 180 33.01 7.35 -29.33
C GLY A 180 31.62 6.90 -29.75
N LEU A 181 31.22 7.04 -31.02
CA LEU A 181 29.94 6.54 -31.51
C LEU A 181 29.91 5.03 -31.65
N GLU A 182 31.03 4.46 -32.13
CA GLU A 182 31.20 3.00 -32.21
C GLU A 182 31.21 2.39 -30.79
N LEU A 183 31.92 3.04 -29.85
CA LEU A 183 31.93 2.67 -28.43
C LEU A 183 30.52 2.71 -27.83
N LEU A 184 29.73 3.78 -28.06
CA LEU A 184 28.36 3.90 -27.62
C LEU A 184 27.48 2.77 -28.14
N GLU A 185 27.60 2.40 -29.43
CA GLU A 185 26.84 1.31 -30.00
C GLU A 185 27.20 -0.05 -29.37
N GLN A 186 28.48 -0.28 -29.06
CA GLN A 186 28.91 -1.51 -28.38
C GLN A 186 28.44 -1.55 -26.93
N ILE A 187 28.51 -0.43 -26.18
CA ILE A 187 28.00 -0.36 -24.83
C ILE A 187 26.50 -0.62 -24.81
N ASN A 188 25.74 -0.02 -25.71
CA ASN A 188 24.29 -0.26 -25.81
C ASN A 188 23.90 -1.71 -26.12
N ARG A 189 24.82 -2.50 -26.72
CA ARG A 189 24.59 -3.93 -26.95
C ARG A 189 24.98 -4.82 -25.77
N ILE A 190 26.05 -4.46 -25.06
CA ILE A 190 26.65 -5.31 -24.01
C ILE A 190 26.07 -4.95 -22.64
N ALA A 191 25.89 -3.66 -22.36
CA ALA A 191 25.49 -3.11 -21.07
C ALA A 191 24.59 -1.87 -21.25
N PRO A 192 23.36 -2.02 -21.76
CA PRO A 192 22.45 -0.91 -22.07
C PRO A 192 22.07 -0.07 -20.85
N GLU A 193 22.31 -0.56 -19.64
CA GLU A 193 22.09 0.14 -18.38
C GLU A 193 23.17 1.16 -18.02
N ILE A 194 24.33 1.14 -18.71
CA ILE A 194 25.42 2.09 -18.46
C ILE A 194 25.22 3.35 -19.32
N PRO A 195 24.89 4.48 -18.72
CA PRO A 195 24.74 5.73 -19.46
C PRO A 195 26.09 6.23 -20.01
N VAL A 196 26.05 6.83 -21.20
CA VAL A 196 27.23 7.38 -21.86
C VAL A 196 27.05 8.89 -22.08
N ILE A 197 28.03 9.69 -21.62
CA ILE A 197 28.15 11.12 -21.90
C ILE A 197 29.18 11.31 -23.00
N MET A 198 28.77 11.96 -24.08
CA MET A 198 29.67 12.27 -25.21
C MET A 198 30.32 13.64 -25.02
N VAL A 199 31.62 13.72 -25.24
CA VAL A 199 32.41 14.98 -25.23
C VAL A 199 32.98 15.19 -26.62
N THR A 200 33.03 16.44 -27.15
CA THR A 200 33.60 16.67 -28.49
C THR A 200 34.07 18.07 -28.72
N GLY A 201 35.14 18.21 -29.49
CA GLY A 201 35.67 19.48 -29.97
C GLY A 201 34.89 20.11 -31.14
N PHE A 202 34.02 19.36 -31.79
CA PHE A 202 33.17 19.80 -32.91
C PHE A 202 31.68 19.74 -32.54
N ALA A 203 31.26 20.62 -31.65
CA ALA A 203 29.88 20.73 -31.25
C ALA A 203 29.01 21.30 -32.37
N THR A 204 28.59 20.48 -33.35
CA THR A 204 27.55 20.85 -34.31
C THR A 204 26.20 20.29 -33.82
N VAL A 205 25.13 21.02 -34.12
CA VAL A 205 23.76 20.55 -33.76
C VAL A 205 23.46 19.18 -34.35
N SER A 206 24.03 18.89 -35.53
CA SER A 206 23.84 17.57 -36.19
C SER A 206 24.53 16.43 -35.46
N SER A 207 25.77 16.59 -34.98
CA SER A 207 26.49 15.54 -34.25
C SER A 207 25.90 15.27 -32.86
N ALA A 208 25.43 16.32 -32.18
CA ALA A 208 24.74 16.18 -30.90
C ALA A 208 23.42 15.40 -31.06
N VAL A 209 22.63 15.74 -32.07
CA VAL A 209 21.37 15.05 -32.38
C VAL A 209 21.60 13.59 -32.76
N GLU A 210 22.67 13.28 -33.51
CA GLU A 210 23.02 11.92 -33.88
C GLU A 210 23.42 11.07 -32.65
N ALA A 211 24.29 11.59 -31.79
CA ALA A 211 24.69 10.91 -30.56
C ALA A 211 23.48 10.61 -29.65
N LEU A 212 22.59 11.59 -29.45
CA LEU A 212 21.37 11.41 -28.66
C LEU A 212 20.39 10.40 -29.29
N LYS A 213 20.24 10.38 -30.62
CA LYS A 213 19.43 9.36 -31.33
C LYS A 213 20.00 7.96 -31.19
N LYS A 214 21.32 7.82 -31.08
CA LYS A 214 22.02 6.55 -30.86
C LYS A 214 22.03 6.12 -29.40
N GLY A 215 21.40 6.90 -28.48
CA GLY A 215 21.23 6.54 -27.08
C GLY A 215 22.24 7.15 -26.10
N ALA A 216 23.00 8.17 -26.49
CA ALA A 216 23.83 8.91 -25.53
C ALA A 216 22.94 9.60 -24.48
N ALA A 217 23.35 9.51 -23.21
CA ALA A 217 22.60 10.13 -22.11
C ALA A 217 22.73 11.66 -22.10
N HIS A 218 23.88 12.17 -22.52
CA HIS A 218 24.16 13.62 -22.61
C HIS A 218 25.30 13.88 -23.60
N TYR A 219 25.47 15.18 -23.97
CA TYR A 219 26.48 15.64 -24.88
C TYR A 219 27.09 16.95 -24.38
N LEU A 220 28.43 17.06 -24.36
CA LEU A 220 29.20 18.24 -23.90
C LEU A 220 30.17 18.69 -24.98
N GLY A 221 30.36 20.02 -25.13
CA GLY A 221 31.33 20.61 -26.06
C GLY A 221 32.70 20.83 -25.43
N LYS A 222 33.80 20.62 -26.20
CA LYS A 222 35.15 21.05 -25.81
C LYS A 222 35.32 22.54 -26.20
N PRO A 223 35.95 23.41 -25.39
CA PRO A 223 36.58 23.06 -24.12
C PRO A 223 35.55 22.73 -23.03
N VAL A 224 35.78 21.60 -22.37
CA VAL A 224 34.85 21.10 -21.36
C VAL A 224 34.78 22.07 -20.19
N ASN A 225 33.59 22.63 -19.95
CA ASN A 225 33.35 23.39 -18.73
C ASN A 225 33.24 22.37 -17.57
N LEU A 226 34.19 22.40 -16.65
CA LEU A 226 34.30 21.43 -15.56
C LEU A 226 33.12 21.50 -14.59
N ASP A 227 32.48 22.67 -14.39
CA ASP A 227 31.29 22.80 -13.56
C ASP A 227 30.05 22.19 -14.26
N GLU A 228 29.97 22.35 -15.59
CA GLU A 228 28.92 21.71 -16.39
C GLU A 228 29.09 20.18 -16.41
N LEU A 229 30.33 19.67 -16.56
CA LEU A 229 30.64 18.25 -16.47
C LEU A 229 30.19 17.67 -15.11
N ARG A 230 30.54 18.33 -14.00
CA ARG A 230 30.12 17.92 -12.64
C ARG A 230 28.61 17.83 -12.51
N LYS A 231 27.91 18.86 -12.98
CA LYS A 231 26.45 18.91 -12.94
C LYS A 231 25.84 17.79 -13.78
N THR A 232 26.30 17.61 -15.00
CA THR A 232 25.81 16.60 -15.94
C THR A 232 26.06 15.18 -15.43
N VAL A 233 27.29 14.89 -14.96
CA VAL A 233 27.63 13.59 -14.37
C VAL A 233 26.74 13.27 -13.18
N LYS A 234 26.54 14.23 -12.28
CA LYS A 234 25.67 14.09 -11.13
C LYS A 234 24.22 13.82 -11.54
N GLU A 235 23.68 14.56 -12.48
CA GLU A 235 22.30 14.39 -12.97
C GLU A 235 22.08 13.02 -13.64
N VAL A 236 23.04 12.58 -14.47
CA VAL A 236 22.95 11.27 -15.16
C VAL A 236 23.07 10.11 -14.16
N LEU A 237 24.00 10.20 -13.21
CA LEU A 237 24.16 9.18 -12.18
C LEU A 237 22.98 9.15 -11.20
N GLU A 238 22.45 10.30 -10.80
CA GLU A 238 21.22 10.35 -9.98
C GLU A 238 20.04 9.72 -10.73
N LYS A 239 19.90 9.97 -12.03
CA LYS A 239 18.87 9.32 -12.86
C LYS A 239 19.04 7.80 -12.91
N LYS A 240 20.27 7.28 -13.14
CA LYS A 240 20.57 5.84 -13.09
C LYS A 240 20.21 5.24 -11.74
N LEU A 241 20.65 5.90 -10.66
CA LEU A 241 20.38 5.45 -9.29
C LEU A 241 18.87 5.39 -9.00
N PHE A 242 18.11 6.41 -9.42
CA PHE A 242 16.66 6.40 -9.25
C PHE A 242 15.98 5.26 -10.00
N VAL A 243 16.41 4.94 -11.22
CA VAL A 243 15.91 3.80 -11.99
C VAL A 243 16.26 2.48 -11.29
N GLN A 244 17.49 2.31 -10.79
CA GLN A 244 17.89 1.14 -10.01
C GLN A 244 17.12 1.02 -8.69
N MET A 245 16.90 2.13 -7.99
CA MET A 245 16.07 2.17 -6.77
C MET A 245 14.60 1.86 -7.06
N GLY A 246 14.10 2.15 -8.25
CA GLY A 246 12.77 1.79 -8.73
C GLY A 246 12.60 0.30 -9.05
N LYS A 247 13.69 -0.41 -9.38
CA LYS A 247 13.67 -1.85 -9.67
C LYS A 247 13.47 -2.75 -8.44
N GLY A 248 13.46 -2.20 -7.22
CA GLY A 248 13.16 -2.96 -6.00
C GLY A 248 11.68 -3.32 -5.90
N PRO A 249 11.33 -4.34 -5.08
CA PRO A 249 9.95 -4.74 -4.87
C PRO A 249 9.13 -3.58 -4.29
N ILE A 250 7.84 -3.57 -4.64
CA ILE A 250 6.88 -2.57 -4.14
C ILE A 250 6.41 -3.02 -2.77
N LEU A 251 6.44 -2.13 -1.79
CA LEU A 251 5.91 -2.44 -0.45
C LEU A 251 4.40 -2.61 -0.51
N CYS A 252 3.90 -3.78 -0.13
CA CYS A 252 2.48 -4.07 0.00
C CYS A 252 2.12 -4.28 1.46
N PHE A 253 1.37 -3.34 2.03
CA PHE A 253 0.89 -3.39 3.40
C PHE A 253 -0.41 -4.18 3.47
N THR A 254 -0.38 -5.34 4.12
CA THR A 254 -1.52 -6.26 4.22
C THR A 254 -2.03 -6.36 5.65
N GLY A 255 -3.29 -6.68 5.83
CA GLY A 255 -3.88 -6.91 7.14
C GLY A 255 -5.21 -6.19 7.36
N PRO A 256 -5.83 -6.33 8.54
CA PRO A 256 -7.14 -5.78 8.85
C PRO A 256 -7.24 -4.26 8.71
N PRO A 257 -8.43 -3.71 8.46
CA PRO A 257 -8.63 -2.27 8.41
C PRO A 257 -8.38 -1.61 9.78
N GLY A 258 -7.85 -0.39 9.76
CA GLY A 258 -7.58 0.36 11.00
C GLY A 258 -6.30 -0.02 11.74
N THR A 259 -5.41 -0.82 11.16
CA THR A 259 -4.10 -1.20 11.74
C THR A 259 -2.98 -0.19 11.48
N GLY A 260 -3.27 0.94 10.83
CA GLY A 260 -2.30 2.01 10.65
C GLY A 260 -1.56 2.00 9.30
N LYS A 261 -1.91 1.15 8.35
CA LYS A 261 -1.26 1.05 7.02
C LYS A 261 -1.03 2.40 6.35
N THR A 262 -2.08 3.21 6.21
CA THR A 262 -2.00 4.54 5.59
C THR A 262 -1.17 5.54 6.41
N SER A 263 -1.23 5.45 7.74
CA SER A 263 -0.46 6.31 8.64
C SER A 263 1.04 6.03 8.54
N VAL A 264 1.43 4.75 8.42
CA VAL A 264 2.83 4.34 8.24
C VAL A 264 3.36 4.79 6.89
N GLY A 265 2.59 4.66 5.80
CA GLY A 265 2.98 5.17 4.49
C GLY A 265 3.22 6.69 4.49
N LYS A 266 2.39 7.45 5.22
CA LYS A 266 2.62 8.88 5.42
C LYS A 266 3.88 9.17 6.23
N ALA A 267 4.18 8.37 7.24
CA ALA A 267 5.40 8.51 8.04
C ALA A 267 6.66 8.19 7.20
N ILE A 268 6.61 7.21 6.29
CA ILE A 268 7.68 6.93 5.34
C ILE A 268 7.93 8.14 4.43
N ALA A 269 6.88 8.72 3.85
CA ALA A 269 7.01 9.90 2.99
C ALA A 269 7.67 11.08 3.73
N GLU A 270 7.27 11.31 4.98
CA GLU A 270 7.86 12.34 5.83
C GLU A 270 9.32 12.05 6.19
N ALA A 271 9.66 10.78 6.49
CA ALA A 271 11.03 10.36 6.74
C ALA A 271 11.95 10.58 5.53
N LEU A 272 11.42 10.37 4.32
CA LEU A 272 12.09 10.61 3.04
C LEU A 272 12.08 12.08 2.62
N GLN A 273 11.35 12.96 3.31
CA GLN A 273 11.09 14.35 2.93
C GLN A 273 10.42 14.48 1.55
N ARG A 274 9.57 13.50 1.19
CA ARG A 274 8.80 13.47 -0.05
C ARG A 274 7.34 13.83 0.18
N GLN A 275 6.68 14.37 -0.84
CA GLN A 275 5.24 14.57 -0.82
C GLN A 275 4.52 13.23 -0.76
N PHE A 276 3.41 13.18 -0.03
CA PHE A 276 2.57 11.98 0.11
C PHE A 276 1.27 12.13 -0.68
N VAL A 277 0.99 11.15 -1.51
CA VAL A 277 -0.25 11.06 -2.30
C VAL A 277 -0.95 9.75 -1.95
N ARG A 278 -2.27 9.79 -1.79
CA ARG A 278 -3.09 8.60 -1.60
C ARG A 278 -4.12 8.52 -2.71
N ILE A 279 -4.11 7.42 -3.46
CA ILE A 279 -5.08 7.09 -4.50
C ILE A 279 -5.87 5.87 -4.01
N SER A 280 -7.18 6.04 -3.76
CA SER A 280 -8.05 4.90 -3.47
C SER A 280 -8.42 4.20 -4.78
N LEU A 281 -8.19 2.90 -4.83
CA LEU A 281 -8.53 2.04 -5.96
C LEU A 281 -9.87 1.33 -5.76
N ALA A 282 -10.49 1.49 -4.59
CA ALA A 282 -11.79 0.92 -4.29
C ALA A 282 -12.87 1.44 -5.25
N GLY A 283 -13.53 0.52 -5.94
CA GLY A 283 -14.61 0.84 -6.86
C GLY A 283 -14.17 1.37 -8.22
N LEU A 284 -12.88 1.36 -8.52
CA LEU A 284 -12.37 1.60 -9.87
C LEU A 284 -12.85 0.47 -10.80
N LYS A 285 -13.55 0.86 -11.85
CA LYS A 285 -14.13 -0.07 -12.83
C LYS A 285 -13.58 0.14 -14.24
N ASP A 286 -13.05 1.32 -14.53
CA ASP A 286 -12.59 1.74 -15.86
C ASP A 286 -11.10 2.10 -15.80
N GLU A 287 -10.31 1.56 -16.73
CA GLU A 287 -8.91 1.93 -16.92
C GLU A 287 -8.73 3.43 -17.17
N ALA A 288 -9.73 4.08 -17.79
CA ALA A 288 -9.71 5.50 -18.07
C ALA A 288 -9.65 6.38 -16.83
N GLU A 289 -10.06 5.89 -15.65
CA GLU A 289 -9.86 6.64 -14.41
C GLU A 289 -8.38 6.76 -14.04
N LEU A 290 -7.54 5.77 -14.36
CA LEU A 290 -6.11 5.80 -14.12
C LEU A 290 -5.33 6.43 -15.27
N ARG A 291 -5.71 6.08 -16.54
CA ARG A 291 -5.02 6.50 -17.77
C ARG A 291 -5.58 7.72 -18.44
N GLY A 292 -6.74 8.23 -18.00
CA GLY A 292 -7.41 9.36 -18.66
C GLY A 292 -8.19 8.96 -19.90
N HIS A 293 -8.97 9.90 -20.42
CA HIS A 293 -9.75 9.76 -21.62
C HIS A 293 -9.08 10.49 -22.80
N ARG A 294 -9.23 9.99 -24.01
CA ARG A 294 -8.70 10.68 -25.20
C ARG A 294 -9.32 12.06 -25.33
N ARG A 295 -8.52 13.08 -25.61
CA ARG A 295 -8.89 14.50 -25.70
C ARG A 295 -10.05 14.80 -26.66
N THR A 296 -10.30 13.91 -27.62
CA THR A 296 -11.36 14.05 -28.60
C THR A 296 -12.77 13.86 -28.04
N TYR A 297 -12.91 13.32 -26.84
CA TYR A 297 -14.21 13.14 -26.20
C TYR A 297 -14.61 14.37 -25.39
N VAL A 298 -15.90 14.73 -25.47
CA VAL A 298 -16.48 15.81 -24.66
C VAL A 298 -16.39 15.42 -23.16
N GLY A 299 -15.79 16.28 -22.36
CA GLY A 299 -15.59 15.99 -20.93
C GLY A 299 -14.37 15.11 -20.61
N ALA A 300 -13.46 14.89 -21.58
CA ALA A 300 -12.22 14.17 -21.33
C ALA A 300 -11.39 14.82 -20.22
N LEU A 301 -10.85 13.99 -19.33
CA LEU A 301 -9.98 14.39 -18.23
C LEU A 301 -8.72 13.52 -18.21
N PRO A 302 -7.58 14.06 -17.76
CA PRO A 302 -6.39 13.25 -17.51
C PRO A 302 -6.63 12.24 -16.38
N GLY A 303 -5.86 11.17 -16.39
CA GLY A 303 -5.94 10.12 -15.38
C GLY A 303 -5.58 10.60 -13.99
N ARG A 304 -5.99 9.85 -12.96
CA ARG A 304 -5.75 10.18 -11.55
C ARG A 304 -4.28 10.35 -11.23
N ILE A 305 -3.38 9.54 -11.84
CA ILE A 305 -1.94 9.60 -11.60
C ILE A 305 -1.39 10.97 -12.03
N ILE A 306 -1.69 11.39 -13.26
CA ILE A 306 -1.25 12.67 -13.82
C ILE A 306 -1.86 13.84 -13.05
N ASN A 307 -3.14 13.78 -12.69
CA ASN A 307 -3.79 14.81 -11.89
C ASN A 307 -3.16 14.99 -10.50
N GLU A 308 -2.80 13.89 -9.84
CA GLU A 308 -2.14 13.96 -8.54
C GLU A 308 -0.70 14.49 -8.64
N LEU A 309 0.05 14.15 -9.71
CA LEU A 309 1.36 14.71 -9.98
C LEU A 309 1.29 16.24 -10.20
N LYS A 310 0.29 16.69 -10.98
CA LYS A 310 0.00 18.13 -11.12
C LYS A 310 -0.25 18.80 -9.77
N ARG A 311 -1.08 18.17 -8.92
CA ARG A 311 -1.46 18.72 -7.61
C ARG A 311 -0.29 18.88 -6.65
N VAL A 312 0.64 17.90 -6.64
CA VAL A 312 1.78 17.93 -5.70
C VAL A 312 2.99 18.68 -6.23
N GLY A 313 3.10 18.91 -7.54
CA GLY A 313 4.14 19.70 -8.17
C GLY A 313 5.56 19.12 -8.13
N VAL A 314 5.68 17.80 -7.84
CA VAL A 314 6.97 17.10 -7.84
C VAL A 314 6.84 15.74 -8.52
N ASN A 315 7.92 15.26 -9.16
CA ASN A 315 7.92 14.00 -9.91
C ASN A 315 8.38 12.78 -9.06
N ASN A 316 8.75 12.98 -7.79
CA ASN A 316 9.24 11.92 -6.90
C ASN A 316 8.44 11.77 -5.59
N PRO A 317 7.10 11.87 -5.60
CA PRO A 317 6.29 11.67 -4.41
C PRO A 317 6.30 10.20 -3.96
N VAL A 318 5.73 9.95 -2.78
CA VAL A 318 5.32 8.60 -2.35
C VAL A 318 3.84 8.44 -2.69
N PHE A 319 3.51 7.52 -3.61
CA PHE A 319 2.15 7.18 -3.97
C PHE A 319 1.68 5.95 -3.22
N MET A 320 0.65 6.12 -2.42
CA MET A 320 -0.04 5.01 -1.78
C MET A 320 -1.28 4.62 -2.59
N LEU A 321 -1.25 3.44 -3.16
CA LEU A 321 -2.36 2.79 -3.86
C LEU A 321 -3.17 2.02 -2.81
N ASP A 322 -4.28 2.62 -2.37
CA ASP A 322 -5.05 2.10 -1.25
C ASP A 322 -6.17 1.17 -1.72
N GLU A 323 -6.35 0.05 -1.00
CA GLU A 323 -7.37 -0.97 -1.28
C GLU A 323 -7.25 -1.59 -2.69
N ILE A 324 -6.03 -2.03 -3.06
CA ILE A 324 -5.75 -2.66 -4.36
C ILE A 324 -6.55 -3.96 -4.58
N ASP A 325 -6.96 -4.63 -3.51
CA ASP A 325 -7.81 -5.82 -3.50
C ASP A 325 -9.29 -5.55 -3.83
N LYS A 326 -9.70 -4.29 -3.95
CA LYS A 326 -11.07 -3.86 -4.26
C LYS A 326 -11.24 -3.41 -5.72
N ILE A 327 -10.26 -3.66 -6.57
CA ILE A 327 -10.35 -3.35 -8.00
C ILE A 327 -11.36 -4.28 -8.66
N GLY A 328 -12.37 -3.71 -9.34
CA GLY A 328 -13.38 -4.47 -10.05
C GLY A 328 -12.81 -5.13 -11.32
N GLN A 329 -13.21 -6.35 -11.61
CA GLN A 329 -13.02 -7.01 -12.90
C GLN A 329 -14.29 -6.79 -13.73
N ASP A 330 -14.30 -5.77 -14.59
CA ASP A 330 -15.42 -5.48 -15.47
C ASP A 330 -14.99 -5.54 -16.96
N PHE A 331 -15.95 -5.82 -17.83
CA PHE A 331 -15.81 -5.98 -19.29
C PHE A 331 -15.29 -4.73 -20.06
N ARG A 332 -15.11 -3.59 -19.42
CA ARG A 332 -14.76 -2.30 -20.06
C ARG A 332 -13.31 -1.88 -19.97
N GLY A 333 -12.43 -2.73 -19.51
CA GLY A 333 -11.01 -2.45 -19.37
C GLY A 333 -10.48 -3.05 -18.06
N ASP A 334 -9.23 -3.52 -18.09
CA ASP A 334 -8.59 -4.13 -16.94
C ASP A 334 -7.72 -3.10 -16.23
N ALA A 335 -8.26 -2.47 -15.19
CA ALA A 335 -7.49 -1.55 -14.34
C ALA A 335 -6.25 -2.23 -13.73
N ALA A 336 -6.26 -3.55 -13.56
CA ALA A 336 -5.11 -4.32 -13.09
C ALA A 336 -3.97 -4.33 -14.11
N SER A 337 -4.27 -4.37 -15.42
CA SER A 337 -3.26 -4.24 -16.48
C SER A 337 -2.56 -2.89 -16.48
N VAL A 338 -3.31 -1.81 -16.23
CA VAL A 338 -2.71 -0.46 -16.09
C VAL A 338 -1.78 -0.41 -14.88
N LEU A 339 -2.18 -1.04 -13.76
CA LEU A 339 -1.32 -1.09 -12.58
C LEU A 339 -0.06 -1.93 -12.82
N LEU A 340 -0.14 -2.99 -13.61
CA LEU A 340 1.04 -3.75 -14.01
C LEU A 340 2.05 -2.88 -14.75
N GLU A 341 1.60 -2.01 -15.66
CA GLU A 341 2.47 -1.05 -16.36
C GLU A 341 3.03 0.03 -15.42
N VAL A 342 2.17 0.62 -14.58
CA VAL A 342 2.57 1.67 -13.62
C VAL A 342 3.58 1.15 -12.59
N LEU A 343 3.41 -0.09 -12.16
CA LEU A 343 4.24 -0.72 -11.13
C LEU A 343 5.45 -1.46 -11.70
N ASP A 344 5.56 -1.60 -13.03
CA ASP A 344 6.71 -2.20 -13.69
C ASP A 344 7.81 -1.17 -13.91
N PRO A 345 8.99 -1.32 -13.31
CA PRO A 345 10.10 -0.38 -13.49
C PRO A 345 10.58 -0.23 -14.94
N GLU A 346 10.35 -1.24 -15.79
CA GLU A 346 10.75 -1.21 -17.20
C GLU A 346 9.75 -0.43 -18.06
N GLN A 347 8.47 -0.46 -17.69
CA GLN A 347 7.39 0.17 -18.45
C GLN A 347 7.05 1.57 -17.93
N ASN A 348 7.14 1.81 -16.62
CA ASN A 348 6.71 3.06 -15.99
C ASN A 348 7.54 4.29 -16.37
N VAL A 349 8.74 4.09 -16.92
CA VAL A 349 9.59 5.18 -17.49
C VAL A 349 8.89 5.86 -18.67
N ARG A 350 7.97 5.16 -19.35
CA ARG A 350 7.25 5.64 -20.53
C ARG A 350 5.74 5.52 -20.35
N PHE A 351 5.25 5.76 -19.15
CA PHE A 351 3.80 5.74 -18.89
C PHE A 351 3.08 6.77 -19.77
N THR A 352 2.07 6.32 -20.51
CA THR A 352 1.30 7.17 -21.40
C THR A 352 -0.13 7.31 -20.90
N ASP A 353 -0.49 8.52 -20.50
CA ASP A 353 -1.88 8.92 -20.23
C ASP A 353 -2.57 9.27 -21.54
N HIS A 354 -3.80 8.80 -21.75
CA HIS A 354 -4.54 9.02 -23.00
C HIS A 354 -4.93 10.46 -23.25
N TYR A 355 -5.09 11.28 -22.20
CA TYR A 355 -5.33 12.71 -22.34
C TYR A 355 -4.05 13.46 -22.68
N LEU A 356 -2.96 13.12 -21.97
CA LEU A 356 -1.66 13.76 -22.15
C LEU A 356 -1.03 13.39 -23.50
N ASP A 357 -1.14 12.13 -23.92
CA ASP A 357 -0.55 11.56 -25.16
C ASP A 357 0.95 11.83 -25.32
N ILE A 358 1.64 12.07 -24.21
CA ILE A 358 3.09 12.24 -24.09
C ILE A 358 3.57 11.29 -23.01
N PRO A 359 4.64 10.52 -23.23
CA PRO A 359 5.21 9.67 -22.19
C PRO A 359 5.69 10.47 -20.98
N PHE A 360 5.26 10.06 -19.78
CA PHE A 360 5.69 10.64 -18.51
C PHE A 360 6.48 9.60 -17.70
N ASP A 361 7.63 10.00 -17.16
CA ASP A 361 8.51 9.12 -16.38
C ASP A 361 8.02 9.00 -14.93
N LEU A 362 7.45 7.84 -14.56
CA LEU A 362 7.01 7.51 -13.21
C LEU A 362 8.07 6.78 -12.37
N SER A 363 9.27 6.50 -12.91
CA SER A 363 10.32 5.71 -12.23
C SER A 363 10.82 6.33 -10.92
N ARG A 364 10.65 7.64 -10.76
CA ARG A 364 11.03 8.38 -9.55
C ARG A 364 10.02 8.30 -8.42
N ILE A 365 8.82 7.82 -8.69
CA ILE A 365 7.75 7.66 -7.71
C ILE A 365 8.03 6.43 -6.85
N MET A 366 7.86 6.55 -5.55
CA MET A 366 7.84 5.39 -4.66
C MET A 366 6.40 4.93 -4.47
N PHE A 367 6.08 3.77 -5.02
CA PHE A 367 4.77 3.15 -4.85
C PHE A 367 4.71 2.31 -3.58
N ILE A 368 3.61 2.44 -2.84
CA ILE A 368 3.23 1.60 -1.70
C ILE A 368 1.80 1.15 -1.95
N ALA A 369 1.54 -0.15 -1.92
CA ALA A 369 0.20 -0.69 -2.04
C ALA A 369 -0.39 -1.04 -0.66
N THR A 370 -1.72 -1.01 -0.52
CA THR A 370 -2.40 -1.59 0.62
C THR A 370 -3.48 -2.57 0.17
N ALA A 371 -3.61 -3.68 0.90
CA ALA A 371 -4.65 -4.67 0.69
C ALA A 371 -5.16 -5.20 2.03
N ASN A 372 -6.39 -5.65 2.07
CA ASN A 372 -6.89 -6.43 3.19
C ASN A 372 -6.75 -7.93 2.92
N ASP A 373 -6.97 -8.33 1.68
CA ASP A 373 -6.92 -9.72 1.23
C ASP A 373 -6.14 -9.84 -0.10
N LEU A 374 -5.01 -10.54 -0.06
CA LEU A 374 -4.16 -10.74 -1.23
C LEU A 374 -4.70 -11.81 -2.21
N SER A 375 -5.57 -12.70 -1.76
CA SER A 375 -6.09 -13.79 -2.60
C SER A 375 -6.88 -13.29 -3.82
N LYS A 376 -7.35 -12.05 -3.76
CA LYS A 376 -8.12 -11.38 -4.83
C LYS A 376 -7.24 -10.72 -5.90
N LEU A 377 -5.91 -10.68 -5.69
CA LEU A 377 -4.98 -10.02 -6.60
C LEU A 377 -4.47 -11.00 -7.67
N PRO A 378 -4.29 -10.54 -8.92
CA PRO A 378 -3.63 -11.32 -9.95
C PRO A 378 -2.18 -11.69 -9.56
N GLY A 379 -1.78 -12.94 -9.86
CA GLY A 379 -0.43 -13.45 -9.57
C GLY A 379 0.71 -12.52 -10.00
N PRO A 380 0.72 -11.98 -11.25
CA PRO A 380 1.77 -11.07 -11.72
C PRO A 380 1.93 -9.79 -10.92
N LEU A 381 0.87 -9.31 -10.24
CA LEU A 381 0.98 -8.17 -9.32
C LEU A 381 1.62 -8.58 -8.00
N LEU A 382 1.27 -9.77 -7.49
CA LEU A 382 1.83 -10.30 -6.24
C LEU A 382 3.34 -10.54 -6.34
N ASP A 383 3.82 -11.04 -7.47
CA ASP A 383 5.24 -11.34 -7.71
C ASP A 383 6.14 -10.07 -7.65
N ARG A 384 5.55 -8.88 -7.84
CA ARG A 384 6.25 -7.59 -7.78
C ARG A 384 6.19 -6.92 -6.40
N MET A 385 5.49 -7.53 -5.45
CA MET A 385 5.19 -6.93 -4.16
C MET A 385 5.95 -7.60 -3.02
N GLU A 386 6.61 -6.81 -2.19
CA GLU A 386 7.12 -7.26 -0.89
C GLU A 386 6.01 -7.09 0.15
N ARG A 387 5.52 -8.22 0.66
CA ARG A 387 4.45 -8.24 1.65
C ARG A 387 4.96 -7.83 3.03
N ILE A 388 4.33 -6.81 3.60
CA ILE A 388 4.50 -6.40 5.00
C ILE A 388 3.17 -6.55 5.73
N GLU A 389 3.09 -7.48 6.66
CA GLU A 389 1.86 -7.81 7.36
C GLU A 389 1.64 -6.92 8.58
N PHE A 390 0.49 -6.25 8.61
CA PHE A 390 0.00 -5.46 9.72
C PHE A 390 -0.97 -6.32 10.53
N ALA A 391 -0.49 -6.92 11.59
CA ALA A 391 -1.33 -7.70 12.50
C ALA A 391 -2.30 -6.82 13.29
N GLY A 392 -3.39 -7.43 13.78
CA GLY A 392 -4.30 -6.78 14.70
C GLY A 392 -3.65 -6.42 16.04
N TYR A 393 -4.22 -5.42 16.73
CA TYR A 393 -3.74 -4.98 18.04
C TYR A 393 -4.36 -5.77 19.20
N THR A 394 -3.54 -6.03 20.22
CA THR A 394 -4.01 -6.52 21.52
C THR A 394 -4.79 -5.43 22.28
N GLU A 395 -5.60 -5.80 23.28
CA GLU A 395 -6.31 -4.81 24.11
C GLU A 395 -5.34 -3.84 24.82
N LYS A 396 -4.17 -4.35 25.29
CA LYS A 396 -3.12 -3.55 25.92
C LYS A 396 -2.52 -2.53 24.94
N GLU A 397 -2.26 -2.95 23.68
CA GLU A 397 -1.78 -2.04 22.64
C GLU A 397 -2.83 -0.99 22.29
N LYS A 398 -4.10 -1.39 22.14
CA LYS A 398 -5.21 -0.46 21.87
C LYS A 398 -5.35 0.61 22.95
N GLN A 399 -5.23 0.23 24.23
CA GLN A 399 -5.24 1.18 25.35
C GLN A 399 -4.10 2.20 25.25
N LYS A 400 -2.86 1.73 25.02
CA LYS A 400 -1.69 2.62 24.87
C LYS A 400 -1.82 3.54 23.67
N ILE A 401 -2.25 3.01 22.52
CA ILE A 401 -2.49 3.82 21.32
C ILE A 401 -3.60 4.84 21.55
N ALA A 402 -4.68 4.45 22.22
CA ALA A 402 -5.77 5.35 22.58
C ALA A 402 -5.26 6.51 23.43
N GLN A 403 -4.49 6.23 24.48
CA GLN A 403 -3.94 7.26 25.39
C GLN A 403 -2.94 8.19 24.71
N GLN A 404 -2.03 7.63 23.89
CA GLN A 404 -0.92 8.39 23.32
C GLN A 404 -1.31 9.18 22.08
N PHE A 405 -2.21 8.65 21.24
CA PHE A 405 -2.48 9.20 19.90
C PHE A 405 -3.94 9.57 19.66
N ILE A 406 -4.91 8.68 20.02
CA ILE A 406 -6.31 8.91 19.68
C ILE A 406 -6.91 10.01 20.58
N LEU A 407 -6.79 9.87 21.89
CA LEU A 407 -7.36 10.83 22.85
C LEU A 407 -6.87 12.26 22.64
N PRO A 408 -5.55 12.54 22.54
CA PRO A 408 -5.08 13.91 22.31
C PRO A 408 -5.65 14.53 21.03
N ARG A 409 -5.77 13.70 19.98
CA ARG A 409 -6.31 14.14 18.69
C ARG A 409 -7.81 14.42 18.76
N GLN A 410 -8.58 13.53 19.38
CA GLN A 410 -10.04 13.68 19.49
C GLN A 410 -10.45 14.79 20.45
N LEU A 411 -9.75 14.97 21.57
CA LEU A 411 -9.96 16.11 22.48
C LEU A 411 -9.71 17.43 21.76
N LYS A 412 -8.60 17.56 21.04
CA LYS A 412 -8.30 18.75 20.23
C LYS A 412 -9.37 19.01 19.17
N ALA A 413 -9.84 17.98 18.49
CA ALA A 413 -10.89 18.08 17.47
C ALA A 413 -12.24 18.51 18.07
N ALA A 414 -12.53 18.13 19.33
CA ALA A 414 -13.72 18.53 20.07
C ALA A 414 -13.59 19.88 20.79
N GLY A 415 -12.45 20.58 20.67
CA GLY A 415 -12.21 21.86 21.38
C GLY A 415 -11.97 21.72 22.89
N LEU A 416 -11.68 20.49 23.36
CA LEU A 416 -11.46 20.21 24.77
C LEU A 416 -9.97 20.25 25.13
N SER A 417 -9.64 20.82 26.30
CA SER A 417 -8.29 20.80 26.82
C SER A 417 -7.91 19.39 27.28
N ARG A 418 -6.67 18.97 27.05
CA ARG A 418 -6.14 17.68 27.52
C ARG A 418 -6.09 17.59 29.05
N SER A 419 -5.99 18.73 29.75
CA SER A 419 -5.99 18.82 31.22
C SER A 419 -7.40 18.71 31.80
N ALA A 420 -8.44 19.06 31.03
CA ALA A 420 -9.81 19.08 31.49
C ALA A 420 -10.50 17.70 31.50
N VAL A 421 -10.03 16.75 30.68
CA VAL A 421 -10.67 15.43 30.54
C VAL A 421 -9.63 14.32 30.73
N HIS A 422 -9.84 13.49 31.74
CA HIS A 422 -8.98 12.35 32.04
C HIS A 422 -9.75 11.03 31.92
N PHE A 423 -9.28 10.15 31.03
CA PHE A 423 -9.82 8.80 30.90
C PHE A 423 -9.04 7.85 31.82
N SER A 424 -9.74 7.20 32.76
CA SER A 424 -9.13 6.14 33.56
C SER A 424 -8.79 4.91 32.67
N PRO A 425 -7.79 4.10 33.04
CA PRO A 425 -7.53 2.84 32.32
C PRO A 425 -8.76 1.93 32.24
N ALA A 426 -9.60 1.91 33.28
CA ALA A 426 -10.83 1.15 33.33
C ALA A 426 -11.88 1.67 32.33
N ALA A 427 -11.97 2.99 32.13
CA ALA A 427 -12.84 3.58 31.12
C ALA A 427 -12.45 3.14 29.71
N LEU A 428 -11.16 3.20 29.39
CA LEU A 428 -10.66 2.75 28.09
C LEU A 428 -10.87 1.25 27.87
N SER A 429 -10.60 0.42 28.88
CA SER A 429 -10.90 -1.01 28.83
C SER A 429 -12.37 -1.27 28.53
N ARG A 430 -13.27 -0.51 29.16
CA ARG A 430 -14.71 -0.60 28.95
C ARG A 430 -15.08 -0.26 27.50
N VAL A 431 -14.54 0.84 26.95
CA VAL A 431 -14.77 1.20 25.54
C VAL A 431 -14.30 0.11 24.59
N ILE A 432 -13.11 -0.43 24.83
CA ILE A 432 -12.52 -1.47 23.98
C ILE A 432 -13.32 -2.77 24.03
N ALA A 433 -13.69 -3.23 25.23
CA ALA A 433 -14.32 -4.54 25.42
C ALA A 433 -15.81 -4.54 25.07
N ASP A 434 -16.57 -3.50 25.50
CA ASP A 434 -18.02 -3.51 25.45
C ASP A 434 -18.61 -2.74 24.25
N TYR A 435 -17.80 -1.86 23.60
CA TYR A 435 -18.29 -1.01 22.50
C TYR A 435 -17.56 -1.20 21.19
N THR A 436 -16.45 -2.00 21.15
CA THR A 436 -15.72 -2.28 19.90
C THR A 436 -15.44 -3.77 19.72
N ARG A 437 -15.57 -4.26 18.47
CA ARG A 437 -15.23 -5.63 18.07
C ARG A 437 -14.48 -5.59 16.74
N GLU A 438 -13.20 -5.23 16.82
CA GLU A 438 -12.34 -5.08 15.64
C GLU A 438 -10.89 -5.44 15.96
N SER A 439 -10.11 -5.82 14.97
CA SER A 439 -8.67 -6.02 15.10
C SER A 439 -7.88 -4.71 15.06
N GLY A 440 -8.40 -3.70 14.39
CA GLY A 440 -7.82 -2.36 14.29
C GLY A 440 -8.30 -1.37 15.37
N LEU A 441 -8.29 -0.09 15.00
CA LEU A 441 -8.59 1.05 15.89
C LEU A 441 -9.71 1.96 15.36
N ARG A 442 -10.36 1.63 14.23
CA ARG A 442 -11.26 2.55 13.54
C ARG A 442 -12.56 2.81 14.32
N ASN A 443 -13.13 1.75 14.88
CA ASN A 443 -14.34 1.88 15.70
C ASN A 443 -13.99 2.45 17.07
N LEU A 444 -12.86 2.06 17.67
CA LEU A 444 -12.38 2.65 18.92
C LEU A 444 -12.21 4.16 18.80
N GLU A 445 -11.64 4.63 17.70
CA GLU A 445 -11.53 6.06 17.44
C GLU A 445 -12.90 6.75 17.34
N ARG A 446 -13.87 6.10 16.68
CA ARG A 446 -15.25 6.63 16.55
C ARG A 446 -15.96 6.72 17.91
N GLU A 447 -15.86 5.69 18.74
CA GLU A 447 -16.48 5.68 20.07
C GLU A 447 -15.84 6.75 20.98
N ILE A 448 -14.51 6.89 20.96
CA ILE A 448 -13.80 7.95 21.70
C ILE A 448 -14.22 9.34 21.19
N ALA A 449 -14.33 9.53 19.87
CA ALA A 449 -14.79 10.78 19.29
C ALA A 449 -16.24 11.12 19.72
N ASP A 450 -17.11 10.11 19.81
CA ASP A 450 -18.49 10.29 20.29
C ASP A 450 -18.52 10.72 21.75
N ILE A 451 -17.74 10.09 22.62
CA ILE A 451 -17.57 10.49 24.02
C ILE A 451 -17.10 11.95 24.10
N CYS A 452 -16.06 12.32 23.35
CA CYS A 452 -15.53 13.69 23.36
C CYS A 452 -16.57 14.72 22.91
N ARG A 453 -17.40 14.43 21.89
CA ARG A 453 -18.51 15.32 21.47
C ARG A 453 -19.59 15.49 22.55
N LYS A 454 -19.96 14.39 23.21
CA LYS A 454 -20.95 14.44 24.30
C LYS A 454 -20.45 15.25 25.51
N ILE A 455 -19.14 15.09 25.82
CA ILE A 455 -18.50 15.90 26.87
C ILE A 455 -18.50 17.38 26.48
N ALA A 456 -18.11 17.72 25.25
CA ALA A 456 -18.14 19.11 24.79
C ALA A 456 -19.53 19.75 24.92
N LEU A 457 -20.60 18.96 24.61
CA LEU A 457 -21.97 19.43 24.80
C LEU A 457 -22.32 19.67 26.28
N VAL A 458 -21.84 18.82 27.18
CA VAL A 458 -22.05 18.99 28.63
C VAL A 458 -21.32 20.22 29.13
N CYS A 459 -20.06 20.43 28.77
CA CYS A 459 -19.27 21.60 29.13
C CYS A 459 -19.90 22.91 28.64
N LEU A 460 -20.42 22.93 27.42
CA LEU A 460 -21.12 24.11 26.87
C LEU A 460 -22.44 24.44 27.62
N LYS A 461 -23.16 23.40 28.09
CA LYS A 461 -24.41 23.60 28.84
C LYS A 461 -24.19 24.04 30.30
N ALA A 462 -23.06 23.62 30.88
CA ALA A 462 -22.75 23.91 32.29
C ALA A 462 -22.03 25.24 32.49
N ASP A 463 -21.67 25.96 31.40
CA ASP A 463 -20.90 27.22 31.43
C ASP A 463 -19.58 27.12 32.23
N SER A 464 -19.13 25.87 32.51
CA SER A 464 -17.96 25.56 33.36
C SER A 464 -16.84 24.96 32.48
N GLN A 465 -15.85 25.79 32.13
CA GLN A 465 -14.66 25.34 31.39
C GLN A 465 -13.54 24.78 32.29
N GLU A 466 -13.69 24.83 33.62
CA GLU A 466 -12.58 24.60 34.55
C GLU A 466 -12.65 23.30 35.39
N GLU A 467 -13.77 22.57 35.41
CA GLU A 467 -13.83 21.30 36.16
C GLU A 467 -13.15 20.17 35.43
N ARG A 468 -12.12 19.60 36.08
CA ARG A 468 -11.43 18.39 35.62
C ARG A 468 -12.39 17.21 35.67
N LEU A 469 -12.78 16.71 34.49
CA LEU A 469 -13.73 15.60 34.35
C LEU A 469 -12.95 14.27 34.35
N GLU A 470 -13.15 13.48 35.40
CA GLU A 470 -12.62 12.10 35.41
C GLU A 470 -13.66 11.13 34.82
N LEU A 471 -13.28 10.42 33.81
CA LEU A 471 -14.11 9.40 33.17
C LEU A 471 -13.73 8.02 33.67
N ASP A 472 -14.65 7.43 34.39
CA ASP A 472 -14.61 6.03 34.83
C ASP A 472 -15.44 5.13 33.89
N ALA A 473 -15.44 3.83 34.17
CA ALA A 473 -16.17 2.85 33.38
C ALA A 473 -17.70 3.06 33.42
N GLU A 474 -18.23 3.60 34.51
CA GLU A 474 -19.65 3.83 34.66
C GLU A 474 -20.10 5.06 33.85
N THR A 475 -19.32 6.14 33.89
CA THR A 475 -19.55 7.34 33.07
C THR A 475 -19.50 7.02 31.58
N VAL A 476 -18.58 6.16 31.14
CA VAL A 476 -18.57 5.69 29.76
C VAL A 476 -19.88 5.00 29.40
N SER A 477 -20.38 4.12 30.27
CA SER A 477 -21.65 3.42 30.03
C SER A 477 -22.85 4.39 29.98
N ARG A 478 -22.85 5.45 30.79
CA ARG A 478 -23.88 6.49 30.72
C ARG A 478 -23.80 7.30 29.42
N LEU A 479 -22.59 7.57 28.92
CA LEU A 479 -22.41 8.36 27.72
C LEU A 479 -22.70 7.56 26.44
N LEU A 480 -22.24 6.31 26.35
CA LEU A 480 -22.38 5.46 25.13
C LEU A 480 -23.70 4.66 25.11
N GLY A 481 -24.37 4.53 26.28
CA GLY A 481 -25.60 3.73 26.41
C GLY A 481 -25.32 2.25 26.64
N PRO A 482 -26.26 1.35 26.28
CA PRO A 482 -26.14 -0.08 26.54
C PRO A 482 -24.93 -0.66 25.81
N ARG A 483 -24.38 -1.72 26.39
CA ARG A 483 -23.26 -2.48 25.78
C ARG A 483 -23.65 -2.97 24.39
N LYS A 484 -22.74 -2.80 23.43
CA LYS A 484 -22.92 -3.26 22.04
C LYS A 484 -22.48 -4.73 21.86
N PHE A 485 -21.51 -5.16 22.68
CA PHE A 485 -20.93 -6.50 22.61
C PHE A 485 -20.86 -7.14 24.00
N TYR A 486 -21.16 -8.44 24.04
CA TYR A 486 -21.11 -9.28 25.24
C TYR A 486 -20.04 -10.36 25.04
N ARG A 487 -19.46 -10.84 26.13
CA ARG A 487 -18.50 -11.97 26.10
C ARG A 487 -19.28 -13.29 26.15
N GLU A 488 -20.04 -13.58 25.11
CA GLU A 488 -20.97 -14.71 25.07
C GLU A 488 -20.31 -16.07 25.22
N ALA A 489 -19.07 -16.24 24.74
CA ALA A 489 -18.39 -17.53 24.74
C ALA A 489 -17.98 -18.00 26.16
N ALA A 490 -17.55 -17.07 27.03
CA ALA A 490 -17.04 -17.41 28.37
C ALA A 490 -18.15 -17.62 29.41
N GLU A 491 -19.32 -17.02 29.19
CA GLU A 491 -20.44 -17.02 30.17
C GLU A 491 -21.46 -18.11 29.87
N ALA A 492 -21.40 -18.81 28.73
CA ALA A 492 -22.36 -19.82 28.34
C ALA A 492 -22.06 -21.17 29.00
N ALA A 493 -23.07 -21.78 29.57
CA ALA A 493 -22.97 -23.15 30.11
C ALA A 493 -22.64 -24.15 28.99
N PRO A 494 -21.91 -25.25 29.31
CA PRO A 494 -21.71 -26.35 28.38
C PRO A 494 -23.03 -26.90 27.83
N GLN A 495 -23.13 -27.08 26.53
CA GLN A 495 -24.32 -27.56 25.85
C GLN A 495 -24.01 -28.71 24.90
N ILE A 496 -24.95 -29.65 24.75
CA ILE A 496 -24.83 -30.75 23.81
C ILE A 496 -25.05 -30.23 22.39
N GLY A 497 -24.19 -30.64 21.47
CA GLY A 497 -24.32 -30.31 20.06
C GLY A 497 -23.82 -28.89 19.71
N ILE A 498 -23.16 -28.18 20.63
CA ILE A 498 -22.66 -26.84 20.37
C ILE A 498 -21.17 -26.77 20.69
N ALA A 499 -20.36 -26.33 19.72
CA ALA A 499 -18.92 -26.10 19.88
C ALA A 499 -18.51 -24.67 19.48
N THR A 500 -17.45 -24.15 20.10
CA THR A 500 -16.91 -22.84 19.83
C THR A 500 -15.74 -22.95 18.85
N GLY A 501 -15.80 -22.22 17.74
CA GLY A 501 -14.77 -22.19 16.71
C GLY A 501 -14.15 -20.82 16.53
N LEU A 502 -13.02 -20.78 15.83
CA LEU A 502 -12.32 -19.56 15.44
C LEU A 502 -12.20 -19.51 13.93
N VAL A 503 -12.62 -18.41 13.34
CA VAL A 503 -12.50 -18.15 11.91
C VAL A 503 -11.75 -16.85 11.67
N TRP A 504 -11.18 -16.73 10.49
CA TRP A 504 -10.61 -15.49 10.02
C TRP A 504 -11.60 -14.79 9.08
N ALA A 505 -11.77 -13.49 9.24
CA ALA A 505 -12.58 -12.63 8.39
C ALA A 505 -11.77 -11.37 7.96
N GLU A 506 -12.23 -10.63 6.98
CA GLU A 506 -11.57 -9.39 6.55
C GLU A 506 -11.39 -8.37 7.70
N THR A 507 -12.25 -8.42 8.71
CA THR A 507 -12.20 -7.61 9.93
C THR A 507 -11.19 -8.10 10.97
N GLY A 508 -10.62 -9.30 10.76
CA GLY A 508 -9.74 -10.02 11.67
C GLY A 508 -10.34 -11.35 12.14
N GLY A 509 -9.77 -11.93 13.20
CA GLY A 509 -10.30 -13.16 13.77
C GLY A 509 -11.64 -12.97 14.47
N GLU A 510 -12.54 -13.94 14.34
CA GLU A 510 -13.87 -13.97 14.96
C GLU A 510 -14.15 -15.32 15.63
N ILE A 511 -14.95 -15.27 16.71
CA ILE A 511 -15.51 -16.47 17.33
C ILE A 511 -16.81 -16.82 16.64
N ILE A 512 -16.98 -18.10 16.33
CA ILE A 512 -18.23 -18.68 15.82
C ILE A 512 -18.72 -19.79 16.73
N SER A 513 -20.03 -19.96 16.85
CA SER A 513 -20.65 -21.17 17.37
C SER A 513 -21.03 -22.09 16.21
N VAL A 514 -20.80 -23.36 16.36
CA VAL A 514 -21.34 -24.39 15.48
C VAL A 514 -22.40 -25.15 16.27
N GLU A 515 -23.63 -25.08 15.82
CA GLU A 515 -24.77 -25.73 16.44
C GLU A 515 -25.23 -26.94 15.60
N THR A 516 -25.50 -28.05 16.25
CA THR A 516 -25.90 -29.27 15.57
C THR A 516 -27.19 -29.81 16.20
N ALA A 517 -28.10 -30.29 15.37
CA ALA A 517 -29.37 -30.88 15.80
C ALA A 517 -29.67 -32.17 15.03
N LEU A 518 -30.44 -33.05 15.68
CA LEU A 518 -30.91 -34.27 15.10
C LEU A 518 -32.42 -34.23 14.89
N MET A 519 -32.86 -34.75 13.76
CA MET A 519 -34.26 -34.81 13.38
C MET A 519 -34.56 -36.20 12.78
N SER A 520 -35.79 -36.69 12.94
CA SER A 520 -36.24 -37.90 12.21
C SER A 520 -36.21 -37.62 10.71
N GLY A 521 -35.57 -38.48 9.93
CA GLY A 521 -35.38 -38.22 8.50
C GLY A 521 -34.80 -39.42 7.74
N SER A 522 -34.15 -39.16 6.62
CA SER A 522 -33.63 -40.15 5.68
C SER A 522 -32.09 -40.23 5.63
N GLY A 523 -31.39 -39.65 6.60
CA GLY A 523 -29.93 -39.62 6.65
C GLY A 523 -29.33 -38.39 5.91
N THR A 524 -30.11 -37.34 5.73
CA THR A 524 -29.70 -36.14 5.01
C THR A 524 -28.89 -35.19 5.90
N LEU A 525 -27.83 -34.55 5.32
CA LEU A 525 -27.09 -33.48 5.97
C LEU A 525 -27.64 -32.11 5.51
N ILE A 526 -28.16 -31.35 6.46
CA ILE A 526 -28.69 -30.00 6.23
C ILE A 526 -27.67 -28.98 6.77
N LEU A 527 -27.28 -28.02 5.93
CA LEU A 527 -26.32 -26.99 6.26
C LEU A 527 -26.94 -25.61 6.13
N THR A 528 -26.83 -24.75 7.15
CA THR A 528 -27.37 -23.38 7.14
C THR A 528 -26.42 -22.39 7.77
N GLY A 529 -26.47 -21.10 7.35
CA GLY A 529 -25.65 -20.03 7.92
C GLY A 529 -24.77 -19.26 6.92
N SER A 530 -25.18 -19.17 5.64
CA SER A 530 -24.38 -18.50 4.56
C SER A 530 -22.99 -19.10 4.40
N LEU A 531 -22.95 -20.41 4.11
CA LEU A 531 -21.72 -21.21 4.01
C LEU A 531 -21.24 -21.28 2.57
N GLY A 532 -19.95 -20.98 2.33
CA GLY A 532 -19.27 -21.23 1.07
C GLY A 532 -19.04 -22.73 0.80
N GLU A 533 -18.64 -23.05 -0.42
CA GLU A 533 -18.49 -24.44 -0.89
C GLU A 533 -17.44 -25.21 -0.08
N VAL A 534 -16.30 -24.61 0.24
CA VAL A 534 -15.20 -25.23 0.99
C VAL A 534 -15.65 -25.65 2.41
N LEU A 535 -16.46 -24.80 3.06
CA LEU A 535 -16.98 -25.12 4.39
C LEU A 535 -18.02 -26.23 4.35
N GLN A 536 -18.84 -26.31 3.28
CA GLN A 536 -19.79 -27.39 3.05
C GLN A 536 -19.07 -28.73 2.83
N GLU A 537 -18.01 -28.76 2.02
CA GLU A 537 -17.15 -29.93 1.81
C GLU A 537 -16.48 -30.38 3.12
N SER A 538 -16.01 -29.42 3.93
CA SER A 538 -15.43 -29.71 5.25
C SER A 538 -16.44 -30.40 6.16
N ALA A 539 -17.71 -29.98 6.19
CA ALA A 539 -18.77 -30.62 6.96
C ALA A 539 -19.04 -32.05 6.48
N GLN A 540 -19.06 -32.28 5.16
CA GLN A 540 -19.22 -33.61 4.58
C GLN A 540 -18.06 -34.55 4.92
N THR A 541 -16.83 -34.04 4.86
CA THR A 541 -15.60 -34.76 5.21
C THR A 541 -15.64 -35.23 6.67
N VAL A 542 -16.02 -34.32 7.57
CA VAL A 542 -16.13 -34.63 9.00
C VAL A 542 -17.21 -35.71 9.25
N LEU A 543 -18.38 -35.56 8.63
CA LEU A 543 -19.45 -36.55 8.78
C LEU A 543 -19.03 -37.94 8.25
N SER A 544 -18.31 -37.98 7.13
CA SER A 544 -17.77 -39.22 6.56
C SER A 544 -16.74 -39.87 7.49
N PHE A 545 -15.87 -39.09 8.12
CA PHE A 545 -14.91 -39.56 9.10
C PHE A 545 -15.65 -40.20 10.32
N ILE A 546 -16.65 -39.53 10.88
CA ILE A 546 -17.42 -40.04 12.01
C ILE A 546 -18.12 -41.33 11.62
N ARG A 547 -18.77 -41.40 10.45
CA ARG A 547 -19.45 -42.59 9.95
C ARG A 547 -18.50 -43.79 9.76
N SER A 548 -17.26 -43.56 9.34
CA SER A 548 -16.27 -44.62 9.16
C SER A 548 -15.70 -45.19 10.45
N ARG A 549 -15.93 -44.53 11.61
CA ARG A 549 -15.34 -44.86 12.92
C ARG A 549 -16.38 -44.95 14.05
N THR A 550 -17.59 -45.34 13.73
CA THR A 550 -18.70 -45.44 14.68
C THR A 550 -18.36 -46.33 15.88
N GLN A 551 -17.68 -47.46 15.66
CA GLN A 551 -17.26 -48.37 16.74
C GLN A 551 -16.22 -47.73 17.68
N GLU A 552 -15.22 -47.00 17.15
CA GLU A 552 -14.20 -46.33 17.95
C GLU A 552 -14.77 -45.14 18.75
N LEU A 553 -15.81 -44.53 18.23
CA LEU A 553 -16.47 -43.35 18.81
C LEU A 553 -17.69 -43.70 19.67
N GLU A 554 -17.96 -44.99 19.89
CA GLU A 554 -19.11 -45.53 20.68
C GLU A 554 -20.47 -45.02 20.15
N ILE A 555 -20.63 -44.88 18.83
CA ILE A 555 -21.86 -44.43 18.16
C ILE A 555 -22.56 -45.60 17.52
N THR A 556 -23.91 -45.70 17.67
CA THR A 556 -24.71 -46.75 17.10
C THR A 556 -24.92 -46.57 15.59
N ASP A 557 -24.57 -47.58 14.76
CA ASP A 557 -24.64 -47.48 13.28
C ASP A 557 -26.05 -47.23 12.73
N SER A 558 -27.08 -47.71 13.41
CA SER A 558 -28.49 -47.50 13.03
C SER A 558 -28.93 -46.04 13.06
N PHE A 559 -28.18 -45.22 13.72
CA PHE A 559 -28.46 -43.80 13.91
C PHE A 559 -28.49 -43.02 12.59
N PHE A 560 -27.59 -43.34 11.66
CA PHE A 560 -27.44 -42.59 10.41
C PHE A 560 -28.51 -42.91 9.34
N ASN A 561 -29.29 -43.96 9.50
CA ASN A 561 -30.25 -44.39 8.49
C ASN A 561 -31.63 -43.72 8.61
N ASN A 562 -32.01 -43.28 9.81
CA ASN A 562 -33.34 -42.74 10.09
C ASN A 562 -33.32 -41.35 10.70
N THR A 563 -32.16 -40.63 10.59
CA THR A 563 -31.98 -39.35 11.26
C THR A 563 -31.29 -38.38 10.34
N ASP A 564 -31.91 -37.23 10.13
CA ASP A 564 -31.24 -36.08 9.46
C ASP A 564 -30.42 -35.31 10.47
N ILE A 565 -29.26 -34.84 10.01
CA ILE A 565 -28.34 -34.04 10.80
C ILE A 565 -28.39 -32.61 10.26
N HIS A 566 -28.69 -31.64 11.12
CA HIS A 566 -28.65 -30.21 10.79
C HIS A 566 -27.46 -29.54 11.47
N ILE A 567 -26.58 -28.92 10.70
CA ILE A 567 -25.49 -28.09 11.18
C ILE A 567 -25.82 -26.63 10.85
N HIS A 568 -25.87 -25.80 11.87
CA HIS A 568 -26.17 -24.39 11.77
C HIS A 568 -25.01 -23.54 12.27
N PHE A 569 -24.67 -22.49 11.50
CA PHE A 569 -23.72 -21.45 11.89
C PHE A 569 -24.50 -20.18 12.13
N PRO A 570 -24.74 -19.77 13.39
CA PRO A 570 -25.37 -18.50 13.72
C PRO A 570 -24.69 -17.30 13.09
N SER A 571 -25.38 -16.16 13.00
CA SER A 571 -24.88 -14.92 12.35
C SER A 571 -24.76 -15.05 10.83
N GLY A 572 -25.83 -15.52 10.17
CA GLY A 572 -25.89 -15.71 8.71
C GLY A 572 -25.72 -14.46 7.84
N ALA A 573 -25.66 -13.27 8.44
CA ALA A 573 -25.39 -12.02 7.74
C ALA A 573 -23.94 -11.88 7.22
N ILE A 574 -23.02 -12.70 7.73
CA ILE A 574 -21.60 -12.69 7.34
C ILE A 574 -21.33 -13.98 6.58
N PRO A 575 -20.98 -13.93 5.28
CA PRO A 575 -20.57 -15.13 4.54
C PRO A 575 -19.35 -15.77 5.19
N LYS A 576 -19.39 -17.10 5.33
CA LYS A 576 -18.32 -17.90 5.94
C LYS A 576 -17.85 -18.92 4.94
N ASP A 577 -16.55 -18.97 4.70
CA ASP A 577 -15.93 -19.99 3.87
C ASP A 577 -14.54 -20.36 4.41
N GLY A 578 -14.07 -21.54 4.03
CA GLY A 578 -12.76 -22.06 4.38
C GLY A 578 -12.79 -23.32 5.24
N PRO A 579 -11.74 -24.14 5.18
CA PRO A 579 -11.69 -25.47 5.80
C PRO A 579 -11.42 -25.44 7.31
N SER A 580 -11.05 -24.28 7.88
CA SER A 580 -10.53 -24.16 9.26
C SER A 580 -11.54 -24.42 10.38
N ALA A 581 -12.83 -24.60 10.06
CA ALA A 581 -13.87 -25.00 11.01
C ALA A 581 -14.05 -26.50 11.14
N GLY A 582 -13.31 -27.34 10.41
CA GLY A 582 -13.47 -28.79 10.38
C GLY A 582 -13.46 -29.43 11.77
N ILE A 583 -12.45 -29.11 12.60
CA ILE A 583 -12.39 -29.68 13.97
C ILE A 583 -13.48 -29.14 14.89
N THR A 584 -14.01 -27.94 14.63
CA THR A 584 -15.15 -27.40 15.39
C THR A 584 -16.44 -28.16 15.06
N ILE A 585 -16.68 -28.42 13.76
CA ILE A 585 -17.79 -29.23 13.29
C ILE A 585 -17.70 -30.64 13.88
N PHE A 586 -16.49 -31.24 13.89
CA PHE A 586 -16.24 -32.52 14.49
C PHE A 586 -16.63 -32.55 15.97
N ALA A 587 -16.16 -31.56 16.75
CA ALA A 587 -16.49 -31.48 18.17
C ALA A 587 -17.98 -31.28 18.43
N ALA A 588 -18.68 -30.46 17.64
CA ALA A 588 -20.12 -30.25 17.76
C ALA A 588 -20.92 -31.52 17.43
N LEU A 589 -20.60 -32.20 16.32
CA LEU A 589 -21.23 -33.45 15.93
C LEU A 589 -20.96 -34.56 16.94
N LEU A 590 -19.72 -34.71 17.41
CA LEU A 590 -19.38 -35.71 18.40
C LEU A 590 -20.12 -35.47 19.73
N SER A 591 -20.19 -34.19 20.17
CA SER A 591 -21.01 -33.80 21.33
C SER A 591 -22.45 -34.23 21.20
N LEU A 592 -23.06 -34.01 20.03
CA LEU A 592 -24.42 -34.36 19.72
C LEU A 592 -24.64 -35.88 19.74
N LEU A 593 -23.79 -36.63 19.06
CA LEU A 593 -23.90 -38.08 18.86
C LEU A 593 -23.59 -38.88 20.13
N THR A 594 -22.65 -38.40 20.95
CA THR A 594 -22.27 -39.01 22.23
C THR A 594 -23.08 -38.47 23.41
N ARG A 595 -23.93 -37.46 23.20
CA ARG A 595 -24.68 -36.72 24.23
C ARG A 595 -23.81 -36.16 25.36
N ARG A 596 -22.55 -35.81 25.05
CA ARG A 596 -21.62 -35.21 25.99
C ARG A 596 -21.55 -33.71 25.73
N PRO A 597 -21.80 -32.82 26.72
CA PRO A 597 -21.76 -31.40 26.52
C PRO A 597 -20.32 -30.95 26.24
N ALA A 598 -20.13 -30.15 25.20
CA ALA A 598 -18.84 -29.54 24.89
C ALA A 598 -18.61 -28.26 25.73
N ARG A 599 -17.37 -28.06 26.18
CA ARG A 599 -16.94 -26.90 26.93
C ARG A 599 -16.99 -25.66 26.04
N ARG A 600 -17.60 -24.58 26.53
CA ARG A 600 -17.74 -23.32 25.82
C ARG A 600 -16.49 -22.41 25.94
N ASP A 601 -15.70 -22.63 27.00
CA ASP A 601 -14.43 -21.95 27.26
C ASP A 601 -13.25 -22.52 26.44
N VAL A 602 -13.50 -23.53 25.61
CA VAL A 602 -12.55 -24.13 24.67
C VAL A 602 -12.95 -23.76 23.25
N ALA A 603 -12.04 -23.16 22.51
CA ALA A 603 -12.23 -22.84 21.09
C ALA A 603 -11.32 -23.71 20.20
N LEU A 604 -11.84 -24.05 19.03
CA LEU A 604 -11.18 -24.95 18.10
C LEU A 604 -10.98 -24.28 16.74
N THR A 605 -9.85 -24.53 16.10
CA THR A 605 -9.64 -24.16 14.70
C THR A 605 -8.62 -25.09 14.06
N GLY A 606 -8.96 -25.65 12.90
CA GLY A 606 -8.13 -26.60 12.16
C GLY A 606 -8.91 -27.24 11.03
N GLU A 607 -8.24 -27.54 9.93
CA GLU A 607 -8.76 -28.34 8.84
C GLU A 607 -8.62 -29.82 9.17
N MET A 608 -9.63 -30.62 8.88
CA MET A 608 -9.63 -32.06 9.16
C MET A 608 -9.76 -32.88 7.88
N THR A 609 -8.89 -33.88 7.74
CA THR A 609 -8.92 -34.82 6.62
C THR A 609 -9.82 -36.03 6.91
N LEU A 610 -10.16 -36.84 5.88
CA LEU A 610 -10.87 -38.09 6.00
C LEU A 610 -10.14 -39.16 6.87
N SER A 611 -8.84 -39.02 7.06
CA SER A 611 -8.05 -39.89 7.96
C SER A 611 -8.03 -39.41 9.40
N GLY A 612 -8.62 -38.25 9.72
CA GLY A 612 -8.60 -37.61 11.04
C GLY A 612 -7.35 -36.75 11.33
N ARG A 613 -6.44 -36.58 10.38
CA ARG A 613 -5.29 -35.70 10.53
C ARG A 613 -5.73 -34.24 10.51
N ILE A 614 -5.06 -33.42 11.29
CA ILE A 614 -5.34 -31.99 11.37
C ILE A 614 -4.26 -31.25 10.59
N LEU A 615 -4.68 -30.45 9.58
CA LEU A 615 -3.82 -29.68 8.68
C LEU A 615 -3.62 -28.26 9.19
N PRO A 616 -2.51 -27.62 8.80
CA PRO A 616 -2.20 -26.25 9.20
C PRO A 616 -3.21 -25.26 8.61
N ILE A 617 -3.40 -24.16 9.32
CA ILE A 617 -4.31 -23.08 8.96
C ILE A 617 -3.61 -21.74 9.01
N SER A 618 -4.17 -20.73 8.37
CA SER A 618 -3.67 -19.35 8.38
C SER A 618 -4.35 -18.48 9.44
N GLY A 619 -3.72 -17.34 9.79
CA GLY A 619 -4.29 -16.33 10.67
C GLY A 619 -4.34 -16.74 12.14
N ILE A 620 -3.35 -17.49 12.62
CA ILE A 620 -3.25 -17.96 14.01
C ILE A 620 -3.31 -16.80 15.00
N ARG A 621 -2.54 -15.74 14.79
CA ARG A 621 -2.50 -14.59 15.69
C ARG A 621 -3.88 -13.94 15.85
N GLU A 622 -4.57 -13.67 14.74
CA GLU A 622 -5.90 -13.06 14.73
C GLU A 622 -6.95 -13.94 15.41
N LYS A 623 -6.88 -15.24 15.22
CA LYS A 623 -7.76 -16.23 15.85
C LYS A 623 -7.54 -16.30 17.35
N ILE A 624 -6.28 -16.29 17.82
CA ILE A 624 -5.95 -16.24 19.25
C ILE A 624 -6.42 -14.93 19.88
N LEU A 625 -6.23 -13.80 19.21
CA LEU A 625 -6.73 -12.52 19.68
C LEU A 625 -8.27 -12.49 19.76
N ALA A 626 -8.97 -13.18 18.83
CA ALA A 626 -10.42 -13.35 18.90
C ALA A 626 -10.84 -14.20 20.10
N ALA A 627 -10.17 -15.32 20.33
CA ALA A 627 -10.41 -16.18 21.49
C ALA A 627 -10.25 -15.42 22.81
N LYS A 628 -9.19 -14.63 22.92
CA LYS A 628 -8.93 -13.77 24.09
C LYS A 628 -10.02 -12.74 24.32
N ARG A 629 -10.47 -12.04 23.25
CA ARG A 629 -11.59 -11.07 23.33
C ARG A 629 -12.90 -11.74 23.77
N GLY A 630 -13.16 -12.96 23.28
CA GLY A 630 -14.35 -13.72 23.64
C GLY A 630 -14.31 -14.36 25.03
N GLY A 631 -13.21 -14.25 25.77
CA GLY A 631 -13.05 -14.84 27.10
C GLY A 631 -12.83 -16.34 27.10
N VAL A 632 -12.40 -16.93 25.98
CA VAL A 632 -12.00 -18.34 25.87
C VAL A 632 -10.73 -18.55 26.73
N GLN A 633 -10.66 -19.71 27.37
CA GLN A 633 -9.53 -20.08 28.23
C GLN A 633 -8.54 -21.03 27.56
N CYS A 634 -9.03 -21.89 26.66
CA CYS A 634 -8.20 -22.88 25.96
C CYS A 634 -8.47 -22.83 24.45
N VAL A 635 -7.39 -22.89 23.65
CA VAL A 635 -7.49 -22.93 22.18
C VAL A 635 -6.77 -24.15 21.64
N LEU A 636 -7.49 -24.99 20.87
CA LEU A 636 -6.92 -26.12 20.16
C LEU A 636 -6.51 -25.69 18.74
N LEU A 637 -5.24 -25.94 18.42
CA LEU A 637 -4.56 -25.51 17.19
C LEU A 637 -3.86 -26.70 16.52
N PRO A 638 -3.68 -26.70 15.20
CA PRO A 638 -2.91 -27.73 14.53
C PRO A 638 -1.44 -27.75 14.98
N LEU A 639 -0.90 -28.95 15.24
CA LEU A 639 0.53 -29.13 15.57
C LEU A 639 1.45 -28.56 14.46
N ALA A 640 1.01 -28.65 13.21
CA ALA A 640 1.76 -28.10 12.07
C ALA A 640 1.94 -26.57 12.09
N ASN A 641 1.18 -25.84 12.91
CA ASN A 641 1.35 -24.40 13.13
C ASN A 641 2.28 -24.07 14.32
N LYS A 642 3.01 -25.04 14.86
CA LYS A 642 3.86 -24.85 16.04
C LYS A 642 4.85 -23.67 15.90
N GLU A 643 5.54 -23.58 14.78
CA GLU A 643 6.52 -22.51 14.54
C GLU A 643 5.87 -21.12 14.56
N GLU A 644 4.66 -21.01 14.00
CA GLU A 644 3.90 -19.75 14.01
C GLU A 644 3.42 -19.40 15.43
N VAL A 645 3.00 -20.39 16.21
CA VAL A 645 2.60 -20.23 17.63
C VAL A 645 3.81 -19.83 18.49
N ASP A 646 4.96 -20.48 18.31
CA ASP A 646 6.18 -20.20 19.05
C ASP A 646 6.74 -18.79 18.75
N ALA A 647 6.45 -18.24 17.58
CA ALA A 647 6.82 -16.87 17.17
C ALA A 647 5.91 -15.77 17.78
N LEU A 648 4.80 -16.14 18.45
CA LEU A 648 3.88 -15.17 19.05
C LEU A 648 4.49 -14.52 20.30
N THR A 649 4.22 -13.24 20.47
CA THR A 649 4.65 -12.50 21.67
C THR A 649 3.84 -12.90 22.91
N ALA A 650 4.46 -12.82 24.08
CA ALA A 650 3.81 -13.15 25.34
C ALA A 650 2.46 -12.44 25.57
N ASP A 651 2.35 -11.17 25.15
CA ASP A 651 1.10 -10.38 25.27
C ASP A 651 -0.08 -10.97 24.51
N VAL A 652 0.16 -11.72 23.42
CA VAL A 652 -0.88 -12.40 22.65
C VAL A 652 -1.37 -13.64 23.38
N ILE A 653 -0.45 -14.41 23.93
CA ILE A 653 -0.71 -15.73 24.56
C ILE A 653 -1.17 -15.60 26.02
N GLU A 654 -0.77 -14.55 26.72
CA GLU A 654 -1.04 -14.36 28.16
C GLU A 654 -2.53 -14.56 28.51
N GLY A 655 -2.78 -15.49 29.45
CA GLY A 655 -4.13 -15.84 29.91
C GLY A 655 -4.88 -16.86 29.04
N LEU A 656 -4.20 -17.50 28.06
CA LEU A 656 -4.75 -18.55 27.22
C LEU A 656 -3.89 -19.82 27.33
N GLU A 657 -4.53 -20.99 27.45
CA GLU A 657 -3.90 -22.28 27.22
C GLU A 657 -3.94 -22.61 25.74
N LEU A 658 -2.78 -22.80 25.10
CA LEU A 658 -2.70 -23.21 23.70
C LEU A 658 -2.34 -24.70 23.64
N VAL A 659 -3.19 -25.50 23.01
CA VAL A 659 -3.00 -26.94 22.88
C VAL A 659 -2.80 -27.29 21.42
N LEU A 660 -1.64 -27.83 21.08
CA LEU A 660 -1.32 -28.28 19.72
C LEU A 660 -1.76 -29.73 19.53
N ILE A 661 -2.52 -30.01 18.47
CA ILE A 661 -3.09 -31.32 18.17
C ILE A 661 -2.76 -31.74 16.74
N ALA A 662 -2.46 -33.02 16.54
CA ALA A 662 -2.15 -33.59 15.22
C ALA A 662 -3.30 -34.45 14.65
N HIS A 663 -4.15 -34.99 15.53
CA HIS A 663 -5.22 -35.89 15.14
C HIS A 663 -6.53 -35.62 15.89
N ALA A 664 -7.66 -35.92 15.26
CA ALA A 664 -9.01 -35.67 15.78
C ALA A 664 -9.30 -36.42 17.09
N SER A 665 -8.67 -37.57 17.35
CA SER A 665 -8.80 -38.30 18.61
C SER A 665 -8.37 -37.51 19.84
N GLU A 666 -7.40 -36.61 19.71
CA GLU A 666 -6.88 -35.79 20.80
C GLU A 666 -7.88 -34.71 21.27
N ILE A 667 -8.89 -34.42 20.46
CA ILE A 667 -9.94 -33.45 20.77
C ILE A 667 -10.85 -33.94 21.88
N VAL A 668 -11.16 -35.24 21.88
CA VAL A 668 -12.17 -35.87 22.76
C VAL A 668 -11.91 -35.59 24.24
N ASP A 669 -10.65 -35.74 24.67
CA ASP A 669 -10.27 -35.61 26.08
C ASP A 669 -10.20 -34.15 26.54
N ARG A 670 -10.14 -33.21 25.62
CA ARG A 670 -9.94 -31.77 25.91
C ARG A 670 -11.21 -30.93 25.84
N VAL A 671 -12.14 -31.36 24.97
CA VAL A 671 -13.36 -30.57 24.67
C VAL A 671 -14.54 -30.99 25.54
N PHE A 672 -14.60 -32.24 25.95
CA PHE A 672 -15.72 -32.71 26.77
C PHE A 672 -15.40 -32.66 28.27
N ALA A 673 -16.35 -32.16 29.07
CA ALA A 673 -16.26 -32.20 30.51
C ALA A 673 -16.15 -33.65 31.02
N ALA A 674 -15.27 -33.89 31.97
CA ALA A 674 -15.20 -35.17 32.67
C ALA A 674 -16.60 -35.50 33.23
N GLN A 675 -17.06 -36.71 33.02
CA GLN A 675 -18.41 -37.20 33.32
C GLN A 675 -19.07 -36.57 34.56
N ALA A 676 -20.01 -35.69 34.35
CA ALA A 676 -21.08 -35.39 35.30
C ALA A 676 -22.26 -34.76 34.53
N TYR A 677 -23.41 -35.37 34.73
CA TYR A 677 -24.76 -35.01 34.32
C TYR A 677 -25.33 -35.77 33.10
N ILE A 678 -25.78 -36.95 33.38
CA ILE A 678 -26.98 -37.49 32.74
C ILE A 678 -28.16 -36.71 33.33
N LEU A 679 -28.72 -35.74 32.59
CA LEU A 679 -30.03 -35.24 32.88
C LEU A 679 -31.03 -36.29 32.38
N PRO A 680 -31.95 -36.80 33.22
CA PRO A 680 -33.01 -37.63 32.73
C PRO A 680 -33.94 -36.82 31.80
N LEU A 681 -34.40 -37.43 30.74
CA LEU A 681 -35.39 -36.93 29.76
C LEU A 681 -36.67 -36.50 30.44
#